data_bdc9008344ad1e0d740d03d9a6d21a2e
#
_entry.id   bdc9008344ad1e0d740d03d9a6d21a2e
#
_cell.length_a   1.000
_cell.length_b   1.000
_cell.length_c   1.000
_cell.angle_alpha   90.00
_cell.angle_beta   90.00
_cell.angle_gamma   90.00
#
_symmetry.space_group_name_H-M   'P 1'
#
loop_
_entity.id
_entity.type
_entity.pdbx_description
1 polymer ?
#
loop_
_entity_poly.entity_id
_entity_poly.type
_entity_poly.pdbx_seq_one_letter_code
_entity_poly.pdbx_strand_id
1 'polypeptide(L)'
;MGVTFTPEQKQVIELRDRNILVSAAAGSGKTAVLVERIITRLTKDQNPIDVDQLLIVTYTEAAASEMKERIRTAIEKALEENPDNVHLQRQATLIHSAQVTTIHSFCLSVIRDYFHTIDLDPGFRIAEEGELKLLKHDVMEELLERYYEEGSQTFQEFVECFASGRDDKKLEELILQLYEFSRSYPNPEKWLQECVQQYEFDSLQAMAESEFVEHIMRNTRYYMKDLKETIVSGLQVCDCEDGPYMYRETLEADLQNIEKINSAEDFLEMSTLISKVKWARLATNRDKSVSEELAAYVKGVREEVKKTVSSVVEQYFFDAPEELYQDMLSAKSNMEVLVQLVHDFADTFAEKKTGKNMIDFGDMEQFALRILTLEEGGKLVPSKAAKEYQERFAEVMIDEYQDSNLIQEEILTSVSKVSKGSYNIFMVGDVKQSIYRFRLSRPELFMEKFNTYSLEESDKQRIDLHKNFRSRREVLDSTNFIFEQIMTKGLGGIAYDDKAALYVGAAYEEQTGNETEVILVDTDFEDEDDQKMEETNRELEARAVARRIKELVGHHMVLDKETGEYRTARYSDIVILTRSLKGWTDVFTNILNREGIPAYSGSKEGYFETREIRTILDYLRILDNPRQDIPFAAVLTSCFGKLTSEELANIQCEGEGKTFYERTLFYLENGSDENLKERITDLLRKYEKFRRKVPYTAIHALLWDIIEETGYGDYVASLPSGEQRKANLEMLVEKAVSFESTSYKGLFHFIRYIEQLHKYDVDYGEASVLDEQSDTVRLMSIHKSKGLEFPIVFVSGMSKRFNTQDIKGSIVIHPEFGVGIDAVDVERRTKAPTLLKRMIQREVLMENAGEELRVLY
;
A
#
# COMPACT_ATOMS: atom_id res chain seq x y z
N MET A 1 -5.78 -33.66 -20.66
CA MET A 1 -7.24 -33.52 -20.91
C MET A 1 -7.53 -32.06 -21.20
N GLY A 2 -8.35 -31.72 -22.23
CA GLY A 2 -8.69 -30.33 -22.53
C GLY A 2 -9.48 -29.71 -21.38
N VAL A 3 -9.22 -28.44 -21.08
CA VAL A 3 -9.94 -27.67 -20.05
C VAL A 3 -11.43 -27.57 -20.45
N THR A 4 -12.31 -27.96 -19.57
CA THR A 4 -13.77 -27.85 -19.81
C THR A 4 -14.29 -26.59 -19.15
N PHE A 5 -14.66 -25.59 -19.96
CA PHE A 5 -15.19 -24.32 -19.49
C PHE A 5 -16.66 -24.41 -19.08
N THR A 6 -17.04 -23.71 -18.02
CA THR A 6 -18.44 -23.58 -17.60
C THR A 6 -19.25 -22.74 -18.61
N PRO A 7 -20.59 -22.75 -18.55
CA PRO A 7 -21.42 -21.90 -19.43
C PRO A 7 -21.10 -20.43 -19.33
N GLU A 8 -20.88 -19.92 -18.10
CA GLU A 8 -20.51 -18.52 -17.83
C GLU A 8 -19.11 -18.20 -18.40
N GLN A 9 -18.13 -19.10 -18.20
CA GLN A 9 -16.80 -18.96 -18.78
C GLN A 9 -16.85 -18.93 -20.31
N LYS A 10 -17.72 -19.75 -20.95
CA LYS A 10 -17.92 -19.73 -22.40
C LYS A 10 -18.52 -18.41 -22.87
N GLN A 11 -19.49 -17.85 -22.14
CA GLN A 11 -19.99 -16.50 -22.45
C GLN A 11 -18.88 -15.46 -22.43
N VAL A 12 -18.01 -15.49 -21.41
CA VAL A 12 -16.85 -14.59 -21.35
C VAL A 12 -15.93 -14.77 -22.57
N ILE A 13 -15.70 -15.99 -23.01
CA ILE A 13 -14.85 -16.28 -24.17
C ILE A 13 -15.48 -15.83 -25.50
N GLU A 14 -16.77 -15.97 -25.67
CA GLU A 14 -17.46 -15.86 -26.96
C GLU A 14 -18.11 -14.50 -27.22
N LEU A 15 -18.55 -13.76 -26.18
CA LEU A 15 -19.24 -12.49 -26.37
C LEU A 15 -18.34 -11.39 -26.94
N ARG A 16 -18.91 -10.58 -27.87
CA ARG A 16 -18.22 -9.52 -28.62
C ARG A 16 -19.03 -8.23 -28.61
N ASP A 17 -18.38 -7.13 -29.02
CA ASP A 17 -18.99 -5.83 -29.36
C ASP A 17 -19.81 -5.23 -28.20
N ARG A 18 -19.31 -5.39 -26.98
CA ARG A 18 -19.90 -4.82 -25.75
C ARG A 18 -18.84 -4.58 -24.70
N ASN A 19 -19.13 -3.71 -23.73
CA ASN A 19 -18.34 -3.63 -22.53
C ASN A 19 -18.69 -4.78 -21.58
N ILE A 20 -17.70 -5.56 -21.19
CA ILE A 20 -17.90 -6.72 -20.33
C ILE A 20 -17.18 -6.49 -19.01
N LEU A 21 -17.90 -6.61 -17.90
CA LEU A 21 -17.31 -6.75 -16.57
C LEU A 21 -17.42 -8.21 -16.14
N VAL A 22 -16.29 -8.86 -15.95
CA VAL A 22 -16.20 -10.20 -15.36
C VAL A 22 -15.92 -10.08 -13.88
N SER A 23 -16.95 -10.31 -13.07
CA SER A 23 -16.77 -10.43 -11.62
C SER A 23 -16.35 -11.87 -11.33
N ALA A 24 -15.06 -12.05 -11.09
CA ALA A 24 -14.45 -13.36 -11.08
C ALA A 24 -13.90 -13.68 -9.69
N ALA A 25 -14.56 -14.53 -8.94
CA ALA A 25 -14.13 -14.97 -7.62
C ALA A 25 -12.70 -15.53 -7.61
N ALA A 26 -12.09 -15.59 -6.43
CA ALA A 26 -10.77 -16.20 -6.25
C ALA A 26 -10.73 -17.60 -6.86
N GLY A 27 -9.65 -17.93 -7.58
CA GLY A 27 -9.47 -19.25 -8.17
C GLY A 27 -10.46 -19.64 -9.29
N SER A 28 -11.25 -18.69 -9.83
CA SER A 28 -12.26 -18.94 -10.88
C SER A 28 -11.68 -19.17 -12.29
N GLY A 29 -10.34 -19.14 -12.41
CA GLY A 29 -9.65 -19.32 -13.68
C GLY A 29 -9.62 -18.06 -14.55
N LYS A 30 -9.64 -16.85 -13.95
CA LYS A 30 -9.56 -15.55 -14.64
C LYS A 30 -8.59 -15.55 -15.81
N THR A 31 -7.32 -15.84 -15.53
CA THR A 31 -6.25 -15.82 -16.53
C THR A 31 -6.47 -16.85 -17.63
N ALA A 32 -6.97 -18.05 -17.30
CA ALA A 32 -7.23 -19.10 -18.29
C ALA A 32 -8.37 -18.70 -19.25
N VAL A 33 -9.44 -18.10 -18.72
CA VAL A 33 -10.57 -17.62 -19.53
C VAL A 33 -10.14 -16.43 -20.40
N LEU A 34 -9.33 -15.52 -19.87
CA LEU A 34 -8.79 -14.38 -20.62
C LEU A 34 -7.89 -14.84 -21.76
N VAL A 35 -6.96 -15.76 -21.51
CA VAL A 35 -6.10 -16.34 -22.55
C VAL A 35 -6.92 -17.07 -23.62
N GLU A 36 -7.91 -17.90 -23.24
CA GLU A 36 -8.78 -18.61 -24.23
C GLU A 36 -9.62 -17.60 -25.04
N ARG A 37 -10.10 -16.51 -24.42
CA ARG A 37 -10.78 -15.43 -25.15
C ARG A 37 -9.86 -14.84 -26.23
N ILE A 38 -8.62 -14.51 -25.87
CA ILE A 38 -7.63 -13.95 -26.79
C ILE A 38 -7.37 -14.95 -27.94
N ILE A 39 -7.10 -16.23 -27.63
CA ILE A 39 -6.83 -17.24 -28.64
C ILE A 39 -8.05 -17.44 -29.55
N THR A 40 -9.25 -17.45 -28.99
CA THR A 40 -10.48 -17.55 -29.79
C THR A 40 -10.63 -16.36 -30.74
N ARG A 41 -10.29 -15.15 -30.30
CA ARG A 41 -10.28 -13.93 -31.14
C ARG A 41 -9.26 -14.01 -32.27
N LEU A 42 -8.11 -14.63 -32.02
CA LEU A 42 -7.04 -14.74 -33.01
C LEU A 42 -7.26 -15.91 -34.00
N THR A 43 -8.03 -16.95 -33.62
CA THR A 43 -8.03 -18.20 -34.38
C THR A 43 -9.39 -18.69 -34.84
N LYS A 44 -10.44 -18.47 -34.04
CA LYS A 44 -11.77 -19.11 -34.22
C LYS A 44 -12.89 -18.15 -34.65
N ASP A 45 -12.70 -16.84 -34.46
CA ASP A 45 -13.71 -15.85 -34.86
C ASP A 45 -13.89 -15.83 -36.40
N GLN A 46 -15.09 -15.44 -36.87
CA GLN A 46 -15.35 -15.33 -38.31
C GLN A 46 -14.44 -14.32 -39.00
N ASN A 47 -14.06 -13.28 -38.28
CA ASN A 47 -13.07 -12.29 -38.70
C ASN A 47 -11.96 -12.25 -37.64
N PRO A 48 -10.94 -13.11 -37.71
CA PRO A 48 -9.87 -13.13 -36.75
C PRO A 48 -9.08 -11.82 -36.82
N ILE A 49 -8.76 -11.30 -35.65
CA ILE A 49 -7.97 -10.06 -35.50
C ILE A 49 -6.49 -10.38 -35.36
N ASP A 50 -5.64 -9.39 -35.58
CA ASP A 50 -4.22 -9.51 -35.27
C ASP A 50 -3.96 -9.23 -33.78
N VAL A 51 -2.95 -9.88 -33.20
CA VAL A 51 -2.63 -9.75 -31.76
C VAL A 51 -2.19 -8.34 -31.38
N ASP A 52 -1.64 -7.57 -32.30
CA ASP A 52 -1.26 -6.16 -32.10
C ASP A 52 -2.44 -5.19 -32.15
N GLN A 53 -3.65 -5.69 -32.46
CA GLN A 53 -4.92 -4.98 -32.34
C GLN A 53 -5.57 -5.15 -30.95
N LEU A 54 -4.93 -5.84 -30.05
CA LEU A 54 -5.33 -5.97 -28.64
C LEU A 54 -4.46 -5.10 -27.76
N LEU A 55 -5.08 -4.37 -26.83
CA LEU A 55 -4.42 -3.78 -25.69
C LEU A 55 -4.77 -4.62 -24.48
N ILE A 56 -3.78 -5.26 -23.87
CA ILE A 56 -3.96 -6.11 -22.68
C ILE A 56 -3.12 -5.51 -21.57
N VAL A 57 -3.80 -4.98 -20.55
CA VAL A 57 -3.17 -4.31 -19.41
C VAL A 57 -3.26 -5.19 -18.18
N THR A 58 -2.12 -5.43 -17.53
CA THR A 58 -2.01 -6.16 -16.27
C THR A 58 -1.40 -5.27 -15.18
N TYR A 59 -1.45 -5.72 -13.94
CA TYR A 59 -0.97 -4.92 -12.82
C TYR A 59 0.56 -5.00 -12.62
N THR A 60 1.20 -6.12 -12.98
CA THR A 60 2.65 -6.33 -12.79
C THR A 60 3.34 -6.78 -14.08
N GLU A 61 4.63 -6.44 -14.22
CA GLU A 61 5.47 -6.88 -15.34
C GLU A 61 5.56 -8.42 -15.42
N ALA A 62 5.62 -9.08 -14.26
CA ALA A 62 5.63 -10.55 -14.20
C ALA A 62 4.33 -11.13 -14.78
N ALA A 63 3.16 -10.60 -14.42
CA ALA A 63 1.88 -11.03 -14.96
C ALA A 63 1.76 -10.75 -16.46
N ALA A 64 2.25 -9.60 -16.94
CA ALA A 64 2.30 -9.28 -18.37
C ALA A 64 3.18 -10.26 -19.15
N SER A 65 4.36 -10.56 -18.62
CA SER A 65 5.32 -11.52 -19.22
C SER A 65 4.73 -12.94 -19.26
N GLU A 66 4.13 -13.39 -18.15
CA GLU A 66 3.48 -14.69 -18.10
C GLU A 66 2.30 -14.78 -19.08
N MET A 67 1.47 -13.75 -19.16
CA MET A 67 0.35 -13.68 -20.09
C MET A 67 0.83 -13.76 -21.53
N LYS A 68 1.87 -12.98 -21.87
CA LYS A 68 2.51 -13.00 -23.20
C LYS A 68 3.04 -14.36 -23.58
N GLU A 69 3.69 -15.04 -22.63
CA GLU A 69 4.22 -16.40 -22.82
C GLU A 69 3.10 -17.43 -23.02
N ARG A 70 2.01 -17.35 -22.26
CA ARG A 70 0.84 -18.21 -22.42
C ARG A 70 0.18 -18.03 -23.79
N ILE A 71 0.04 -16.77 -24.25
CA ILE A 71 -0.51 -16.46 -25.58
C ILE A 71 0.42 -17.04 -26.66
N ARG A 72 1.73 -16.86 -26.52
CA ARG A 72 2.73 -17.41 -27.45
C ARG A 72 2.61 -18.92 -27.57
N THR A 73 2.66 -19.62 -26.43
CA THR A 73 2.54 -21.09 -26.39
C THR A 73 1.22 -21.57 -27.02
N ALA A 74 0.13 -20.87 -26.83
CA ALA A 74 -1.15 -21.22 -27.39
C ALA A 74 -1.21 -20.99 -28.92
N ILE A 75 -0.56 -19.91 -29.43
CA ILE A 75 -0.40 -19.69 -30.88
C ILE A 75 0.49 -20.77 -31.50
N GLU A 76 1.62 -21.13 -30.88
CA GLU A 76 2.52 -22.18 -31.34
C GLU A 76 1.79 -23.52 -31.43
N LYS A 77 1.02 -23.89 -30.41
CA LYS A 77 0.20 -25.11 -30.41
C LYS A 77 -0.86 -25.12 -31.52
N ALA A 78 -1.55 -23.99 -31.73
CA ALA A 78 -2.51 -23.86 -32.82
C ALA A 78 -1.84 -23.95 -34.21
N LEU A 79 -0.60 -23.50 -34.33
CA LEU A 79 0.19 -23.58 -35.53
C LEU A 79 0.68 -25.02 -35.77
N GLU A 80 1.04 -25.79 -34.73
CA GLU A 80 1.37 -27.21 -34.84
C GLU A 80 0.21 -28.04 -35.40
N GLU A 81 -1.02 -27.69 -34.97
CA GLU A 81 -2.27 -28.31 -35.48
C GLU A 81 -2.57 -27.92 -36.93
N ASN A 82 -2.19 -26.70 -37.35
CA ASN A 82 -2.43 -26.12 -38.68
C ASN A 82 -1.20 -25.38 -39.19
N PRO A 83 -0.13 -26.10 -39.63
CA PRO A 83 1.14 -25.49 -40.01
C PRO A 83 1.07 -24.52 -41.20
N ASP A 84 0.15 -24.72 -42.11
CA ASP A 84 -0.03 -23.93 -43.35
C ASP A 84 -0.91 -22.66 -43.14
N ASN A 85 -1.38 -22.41 -41.91
CA ASN A 85 -2.19 -21.25 -41.64
C ASN A 85 -1.35 -19.97 -41.61
N VAL A 86 -1.43 -19.20 -42.69
CA VAL A 86 -0.67 -17.93 -42.88
C VAL A 86 -1.00 -16.88 -41.81
N HIS A 87 -2.26 -16.84 -41.34
CA HIS A 87 -2.66 -15.92 -40.28
C HIS A 87 -1.93 -16.26 -38.95
N LEU A 88 -1.93 -17.56 -38.55
CA LEU A 88 -1.23 -17.99 -37.33
C LEU A 88 0.30 -17.76 -37.40
N GLN A 89 0.91 -18.01 -38.56
CA GLN A 89 2.33 -17.69 -38.79
C GLN A 89 2.61 -16.20 -38.59
N ARG A 90 1.71 -15.33 -39.04
CA ARG A 90 1.79 -13.89 -38.84
C ARG A 90 1.64 -13.54 -37.33
N GLN A 91 0.67 -14.17 -36.61
CA GLN A 91 0.50 -13.92 -35.17
C GLN A 91 1.75 -14.32 -34.36
N ALA A 92 2.40 -15.42 -34.68
CA ALA A 92 3.66 -15.85 -34.04
C ALA A 92 4.79 -14.81 -34.18
N THR A 93 4.76 -14.00 -35.24
CA THR A 93 5.71 -12.89 -35.41
C THR A 93 5.24 -11.64 -34.69
N LEU A 94 3.93 -11.30 -34.76
CA LEU A 94 3.38 -10.09 -34.17
C LEU A 94 3.33 -10.09 -32.64
N ILE A 95 3.38 -11.25 -31.98
CA ILE A 95 3.33 -11.35 -30.51
C ILE A 95 4.45 -10.55 -29.82
N HIS A 96 5.58 -10.36 -30.46
CA HIS A 96 6.68 -9.56 -29.91
C HIS A 96 6.32 -8.05 -29.83
N SER A 97 5.50 -7.56 -30.75
CA SER A 97 5.02 -6.17 -30.80
C SER A 97 3.64 -5.98 -30.18
N ALA A 98 3.00 -7.05 -29.69
CA ALA A 98 1.70 -6.99 -29.03
C ALA A 98 1.77 -6.18 -27.74
N GLN A 99 0.73 -5.36 -27.51
CA GLN A 99 0.57 -4.54 -26.32
C GLN A 99 0.01 -5.38 -25.17
N VAL A 100 0.82 -6.34 -24.67
CA VAL A 100 0.58 -7.10 -23.44
C VAL A 100 1.54 -6.56 -22.39
N THR A 101 1.06 -5.68 -21.50
CA THR A 101 1.95 -4.78 -20.78
C THR A 101 1.32 -4.27 -19.48
N THR A 102 2.08 -3.59 -18.63
CA THR A 102 1.53 -2.82 -17.50
C THR A 102 1.01 -1.48 -17.98
N ILE A 103 0.15 -0.84 -17.17
CA ILE A 103 -0.39 0.48 -17.53
C ILE A 103 0.74 1.53 -17.71
N HIS A 104 1.75 1.52 -16.85
CA HIS A 104 2.89 2.45 -16.96
C HIS A 104 3.72 2.22 -18.23
N SER A 105 3.95 0.96 -18.60
CA SER A 105 4.66 0.64 -19.85
C SER A 105 3.85 1.06 -21.09
N PHE A 106 2.51 0.96 -21.03
CA PHE A 106 1.63 1.51 -22.06
C PHE A 106 1.74 3.04 -22.12
N CYS A 107 1.63 3.73 -20.97
CA CYS A 107 1.81 5.19 -20.89
C CYS A 107 3.17 5.62 -21.46
N LEU A 108 4.24 4.92 -21.14
CA LEU A 108 5.56 5.19 -21.67
C LEU A 108 5.63 5.04 -23.20
N SER A 109 4.95 4.02 -23.76
CA SER A 109 4.82 3.84 -25.21
C SER A 109 4.09 5.03 -25.85
N VAL A 110 2.96 5.47 -25.26
CA VAL A 110 2.21 6.65 -25.72
C VAL A 110 3.09 7.89 -25.71
N ILE A 111 3.85 8.12 -24.64
CA ILE A 111 4.76 9.27 -24.55
C ILE A 111 5.85 9.20 -25.60
N ARG A 112 6.48 8.04 -25.84
CA ARG A 112 7.51 7.86 -26.86
C ARG A 112 7.01 8.07 -28.28
N ASP A 113 5.76 7.72 -28.56
CA ASP A 113 5.15 7.90 -29.87
C ASP A 113 4.76 9.37 -30.11
N TYR A 114 4.34 10.08 -29.06
CA TYR A 114 3.74 11.43 -29.16
C TYR A 114 4.43 12.50 -28.30
N PHE A 115 5.70 12.31 -27.87
CA PHE A 115 6.45 13.25 -27.01
C PHE A 115 6.40 14.70 -27.52
N HIS A 116 6.37 14.89 -28.83
CA HIS A 116 6.34 16.19 -29.48
C HIS A 116 5.05 16.99 -29.22
N THR A 117 3.96 16.33 -28.79
CA THR A 117 2.68 17.02 -28.50
C THR A 117 2.66 17.68 -27.12
N ILE A 118 3.60 17.33 -26.26
CA ILE A 118 3.75 17.87 -24.90
C ILE A 118 5.10 18.58 -24.70
N ASP A 119 5.81 18.88 -25.78
CA ASP A 119 7.13 19.53 -25.79
C ASP A 119 8.19 18.81 -24.92
N LEU A 120 8.11 17.48 -24.85
CA LEU A 120 9.08 16.65 -24.12
C LEU A 120 10.26 16.31 -25.01
N ASP A 121 11.50 16.39 -24.46
CA ASP A 121 12.71 15.98 -25.17
C ASP A 121 12.68 14.45 -25.44
N PRO A 122 12.94 13.99 -26.67
CA PRO A 122 12.94 12.56 -27.01
C PRO A 122 13.99 11.73 -26.24
N GLY A 123 15.04 12.37 -25.73
CA GLY A 123 16.08 11.72 -24.93
C GLY A 123 15.75 11.62 -23.44
N PHE A 124 14.50 11.83 -23.04
CA PHE A 124 14.11 11.72 -21.64
C PHE A 124 14.36 10.31 -21.09
N ARG A 125 14.67 10.26 -19.81
CA ARG A 125 14.82 9.01 -19.06
C ARG A 125 13.85 8.93 -17.89
N ILE A 126 13.58 7.73 -17.45
CA ILE A 126 12.87 7.49 -16.20
C ILE A 126 13.87 7.73 -15.06
N ALA A 127 13.50 8.57 -14.11
CA ALA A 127 14.35 8.86 -12.98
C ALA A 127 14.38 7.68 -12.00
N GLU A 128 15.53 7.45 -11.41
CA GLU A 128 15.70 6.46 -10.36
C GLU A 128 15.09 6.98 -9.06
N GLU A 129 14.50 6.10 -8.26
CA GLU A 129 13.73 6.47 -7.06
C GLU A 129 14.54 7.29 -6.06
N GLY A 130 15.79 6.92 -5.82
CA GLY A 130 16.66 7.67 -4.91
C GLY A 130 17.04 9.05 -5.44
N GLU A 131 17.19 9.18 -6.77
CA GLU A 131 17.42 10.48 -7.42
C GLU A 131 16.20 11.40 -7.25
N LEU A 132 14.98 10.85 -7.41
CA LEU A 132 13.75 11.61 -7.19
C LEU A 132 13.61 12.10 -5.75
N LYS A 133 13.99 11.27 -4.78
CA LYS A 133 13.95 11.65 -3.36
C LYS A 133 14.92 12.77 -3.05
N LEU A 134 16.15 12.71 -3.58
CA LEU A 134 17.10 13.81 -3.46
C LEU A 134 16.53 15.08 -4.09
N LEU A 135 15.99 15.00 -5.30
CA LEU A 135 15.46 16.16 -5.99
C LEU A 135 14.25 16.76 -5.28
N LYS A 136 13.32 15.91 -4.77
CA LYS A 136 12.18 16.38 -3.96
C LYS A 136 12.65 17.15 -2.73
N HIS A 137 13.68 16.64 -2.07
CA HIS A 137 14.25 17.32 -0.89
C HIS A 137 14.93 18.65 -1.25
N ASP A 138 15.78 18.67 -2.29
CA ASP A 138 16.44 19.89 -2.74
C ASP A 138 15.43 20.99 -3.15
N VAL A 139 14.35 20.60 -3.85
CA VAL A 139 13.26 21.51 -4.24
C VAL A 139 12.49 22.00 -3.02
N MET A 140 12.25 21.12 -2.04
CA MET A 140 11.55 21.50 -0.82
C MET A 140 12.35 22.48 0.02
N GLU A 141 13.66 22.27 0.18
CA GLU A 141 14.57 23.20 0.85
C GLU A 141 14.51 24.58 0.16
N GLU A 142 14.69 24.65 -1.17
CA GLU A 142 14.64 25.88 -1.95
C GLU A 142 13.28 26.60 -1.82
N LEU A 143 12.18 25.83 -1.83
CA LEU A 143 10.82 26.37 -1.68
C LEU A 143 10.63 27.00 -0.30
N LEU A 144 10.91 26.26 0.76
CA LEU A 144 10.71 26.75 2.13
C LEU A 144 11.62 27.93 2.45
N GLU A 145 12.90 27.91 2.04
CA GLU A 145 13.79 29.06 2.19
C GLU A 145 13.21 30.32 1.53
N ARG A 146 12.68 30.23 0.31
CA ARG A 146 12.03 31.35 -0.38
C ARG A 146 10.84 31.90 0.43
N TYR A 147 9.96 31.05 0.95
CA TYR A 147 8.81 31.48 1.75
C TYR A 147 9.22 32.11 3.11
N TYR A 148 10.28 31.61 3.74
CA TYR A 148 10.87 32.25 4.93
C TYR A 148 11.48 33.60 4.64
N GLU A 149 12.14 33.76 3.51
CA GLU A 149 12.71 35.07 3.08
C GLU A 149 11.61 36.09 2.75
N GLU A 150 10.52 35.66 2.09
CA GLU A 150 9.35 36.50 1.81
C GLU A 150 8.62 36.93 3.08
N GLY A 151 8.61 36.08 4.08
CA GLY A 151 8.12 36.37 5.44
C GLY A 151 6.64 36.76 5.52
N SER A 152 5.77 36.23 4.64
CA SER A 152 4.33 36.54 4.68
C SER A 152 3.72 36.12 6.00
N GLN A 153 2.80 36.94 6.54
CA GLN A 153 2.15 36.68 7.81
C GLN A 153 1.35 35.36 7.76
N THR A 154 0.65 35.11 6.68
CA THR A 154 -0.15 33.87 6.50
C THR A 154 0.71 32.60 6.50
N PHE A 155 1.90 32.64 5.88
CA PHE A 155 2.84 31.54 5.92
C PHE A 155 3.41 31.33 7.34
N GLN A 156 3.75 32.43 8.06
CA GLN A 156 4.24 32.30 9.42
C GLN A 156 3.19 31.67 10.36
N GLU A 157 1.92 32.11 10.26
CA GLU A 157 0.80 31.53 10.99
C GLU A 157 0.62 30.04 10.65
N PHE A 158 0.73 29.66 9.36
CA PHE A 158 0.69 28.27 8.92
C PHE A 158 1.81 27.44 9.53
N VAL A 159 3.06 27.95 9.53
CA VAL A 159 4.21 27.29 10.16
C VAL A 159 3.98 27.10 11.66
N GLU A 160 3.48 28.11 12.38
CA GLU A 160 3.14 28.00 13.80
C GLU A 160 2.05 26.95 14.08
N CYS A 161 1.11 26.76 13.14
CA CYS A 161 0.05 25.77 13.25
C CYS A 161 0.54 24.32 13.02
N PHE A 162 1.45 24.11 12.07
CA PHE A 162 1.77 22.78 11.58
C PHE A 162 3.22 22.33 11.84
N ALA A 163 4.18 23.24 11.95
CA ALA A 163 5.57 22.94 12.31
C ALA A 163 5.74 22.91 13.83
N SER A 164 5.42 21.83 14.48
CA SER A 164 5.61 21.67 15.93
C SER A 164 7.00 21.15 16.25
N GLY A 165 8.07 21.88 15.95
CA GLY A 165 9.42 21.41 16.21
C GLY A 165 10.49 22.46 15.93
N ARG A 166 11.74 21.98 15.87
CA ARG A 166 12.93 22.79 15.48
C ARG A 166 13.32 22.57 14.02
N ASP A 167 12.58 21.75 13.30
CA ASP A 167 12.83 21.40 11.89
C ASP A 167 11.53 21.42 11.07
N ASP A 168 11.67 21.54 9.76
CA ASP A 168 10.56 21.67 8.81
C ASP A 168 10.05 20.31 8.29
N LYS A 169 10.50 19.19 8.86
CA LYS A 169 10.16 17.84 8.40
C LYS A 169 8.64 17.60 8.28
N LYS A 170 7.87 18.10 9.23
CA LYS A 170 6.42 17.96 9.19
C LYS A 170 5.80 18.74 8.04
N LEU A 171 6.31 19.92 7.73
CA LEU A 171 5.85 20.71 6.58
C LEU A 171 6.18 19.98 5.28
N GLU A 172 7.42 19.48 5.15
CA GLU A 172 7.84 18.65 4.01
C GLU A 172 6.90 17.45 3.83
N GLU A 173 6.62 16.71 4.90
CA GLU A 173 5.73 15.55 4.87
C GLU A 173 4.31 15.92 4.43
N LEU A 174 3.74 17.02 4.93
CA LEU A 174 2.41 17.49 4.57
C LEU A 174 2.32 17.89 3.09
N ILE A 175 3.28 18.66 2.60
CA ILE A 175 3.32 19.12 1.21
C ILE A 175 3.48 17.93 0.27
N LEU A 176 4.40 17.01 0.58
CA LEU A 176 4.64 15.82 -0.25
C LEU A 176 3.45 14.87 -0.24
N GLN A 177 2.82 14.63 0.91
CA GLN A 177 1.63 13.79 1.02
C GLN A 177 0.49 14.32 0.15
N LEU A 178 0.21 15.62 0.22
CA LEU A 178 -0.87 16.22 -0.57
C LEU A 178 -0.50 16.30 -2.06
N TYR A 179 0.75 16.59 -2.40
CA TYR A 179 1.26 16.54 -3.77
C TYR A 179 1.08 15.15 -4.38
N GLU A 180 1.58 14.11 -3.73
CA GLU A 180 1.52 12.74 -4.25
C GLU A 180 0.07 12.26 -4.42
N PHE A 181 -0.78 12.61 -3.46
CA PHE A 181 -2.20 12.27 -3.54
C PHE A 181 -2.90 12.98 -4.70
N SER A 182 -2.68 14.29 -4.87
CA SER A 182 -3.29 15.09 -5.95
C SER A 182 -2.94 14.54 -7.34
N ARG A 183 -1.74 13.98 -7.51
CA ARG A 183 -1.27 13.39 -8.77
C ARG A 183 -2.06 12.16 -9.23
N SER A 184 -2.88 11.56 -8.36
CA SER A 184 -3.78 10.46 -8.71
C SER A 184 -5.07 10.90 -9.42
N TYR A 185 -5.29 12.21 -9.56
CA TYR A 185 -6.44 12.78 -10.25
C TYR A 185 -6.11 13.21 -11.68
N PRO A 186 -7.07 13.09 -12.59
CA PRO A 186 -6.90 13.58 -13.97
C PRO A 186 -6.58 15.07 -14.06
N ASN A 187 -7.11 15.89 -13.15
CA ASN A 187 -6.80 17.30 -13.00
C ASN A 187 -6.44 17.62 -11.53
N PRO A 188 -5.15 17.52 -11.15
CA PRO A 188 -4.68 17.77 -9.81
C PRO A 188 -5.02 19.16 -9.27
N GLU A 189 -4.85 20.19 -10.11
CA GLU A 189 -5.10 21.57 -9.72
C GLU A 189 -6.56 21.81 -9.36
N LYS A 190 -7.48 21.30 -10.17
CA LYS A 190 -8.92 21.40 -9.92
C LYS A 190 -9.29 20.72 -8.61
N TRP A 191 -8.77 19.53 -8.37
CA TRP A 191 -9.04 18.80 -7.14
C TRP A 191 -8.52 19.54 -5.90
N LEU A 192 -7.32 20.12 -5.96
CA LEU A 192 -6.76 20.94 -4.89
C LEU A 192 -7.62 22.20 -4.62
N GLN A 193 -8.14 22.85 -5.67
CA GLN A 193 -9.08 23.97 -5.52
C GLN A 193 -10.40 23.54 -4.88
N GLU A 194 -10.94 22.39 -5.26
CA GLU A 194 -12.15 21.82 -4.65
C GLU A 194 -11.93 21.54 -3.15
N CYS A 195 -10.73 21.11 -2.74
CA CYS A 195 -10.39 20.96 -1.31
C CYS A 195 -10.43 22.28 -0.54
N VAL A 196 -10.02 23.39 -1.12
CA VAL A 196 -10.14 24.72 -0.49
C VAL A 196 -11.60 25.15 -0.39
N GLN A 197 -12.40 24.93 -1.46
CA GLN A 197 -13.80 25.32 -1.50
C GLN A 197 -14.64 24.64 -0.41
N GLN A 198 -14.25 23.47 0.07
CA GLN A 198 -14.91 22.79 1.19
C GLN A 198 -14.82 23.52 2.54
N TYR A 199 -14.01 24.58 2.62
CA TYR A 199 -13.89 25.46 3.78
C TYR A 199 -14.54 26.83 3.53
N GLU A 200 -15.20 27.04 2.39
CA GLU A 200 -15.85 28.30 2.01
C GLU A 200 -17.36 28.22 2.23
N PHE A 201 -17.83 28.84 3.31
CA PHE A 201 -19.27 28.92 3.61
C PHE A 201 -19.68 30.34 3.91
N ASP A 202 -20.71 30.82 3.24
CA ASP A 202 -21.29 32.15 3.48
C ASP A 202 -22.09 32.25 4.80
N SER A 203 -22.52 31.09 5.32
CA SER A 203 -23.34 31.01 6.53
C SER A 203 -23.28 29.61 7.16
N LEU A 204 -23.67 29.53 8.45
CA LEU A 204 -23.88 28.25 9.14
C LEU A 204 -24.89 27.35 8.39
N GLN A 205 -25.93 27.95 7.82
CA GLN A 205 -26.94 27.21 7.06
C GLN A 205 -26.33 26.60 5.79
N ALA A 206 -25.47 27.33 5.07
CA ALA A 206 -24.76 26.82 3.89
C ALA A 206 -23.83 25.65 4.25
N MET A 207 -23.14 25.70 5.39
CA MET A 207 -22.36 24.56 5.90
C MET A 207 -23.28 23.38 6.22
N ALA A 208 -24.41 23.61 6.91
CA ALA A 208 -25.33 22.54 7.30
C ALA A 208 -25.99 21.83 6.09
N GLU A 209 -26.07 22.49 4.94
CA GLU A 209 -26.60 21.96 3.67
C GLU A 209 -25.49 21.38 2.76
N SER A 210 -24.24 21.37 3.19
CA SER A 210 -23.12 20.86 2.40
C SER A 210 -23.13 19.33 2.28
N GLU A 211 -22.52 18.82 1.22
CA GLU A 211 -22.49 17.39 0.91
C GLU A 211 -21.87 16.54 2.03
N PHE A 212 -20.79 17.03 2.65
CA PHE A 212 -20.17 16.29 3.75
C PHE A 212 -21.04 16.27 5.02
N VAL A 213 -21.80 17.33 5.30
CA VAL A 213 -22.77 17.35 6.43
C VAL A 213 -23.97 16.45 6.12
N GLU A 214 -24.45 16.43 4.88
CA GLU A 214 -25.48 15.46 4.46
C GLU A 214 -24.99 14.01 4.65
N HIS A 215 -23.73 13.75 4.36
CA HIS A 215 -23.11 12.46 4.62
C HIS A 215 -23.09 12.11 6.12
N ILE A 216 -22.73 13.06 7.00
CA ILE A 216 -22.80 12.89 8.45
C ILE A 216 -24.23 12.54 8.90
N MET A 217 -25.23 13.25 8.39
CA MET A 217 -26.62 12.99 8.73
C MET A 217 -27.07 11.59 8.28
N ARG A 218 -26.70 11.19 7.07
CA ARG A 218 -27.00 9.85 6.55
C ARG A 218 -26.38 8.75 7.41
N ASN A 219 -25.12 8.90 7.81
CA ASN A 219 -24.45 7.96 8.69
C ASN A 219 -25.08 7.93 10.09
N THR A 220 -25.39 9.09 10.65
CA THR A 220 -26.08 9.18 11.95
C THR A 220 -27.44 8.48 11.91
N ARG A 221 -28.26 8.71 10.87
CA ARG A 221 -29.55 8.03 10.68
C ARG A 221 -29.39 6.51 10.55
N TYR A 222 -28.33 6.05 9.89
CA TYR A 222 -28.03 4.64 9.80
C TYR A 222 -27.79 4.03 11.18
N TYR A 223 -26.95 4.67 12.03
CA TYR A 223 -26.77 4.25 13.42
C TYR A 223 -28.06 4.26 14.22
N MET A 224 -28.86 5.31 14.09
CA MET A 224 -30.13 5.40 14.82
C MET A 224 -31.11 4.29 14.43
N LYS A 225 -31.12 3.90 13.16
CA LYS A 225 -31.95 2.78 12.68
C LYS A 225 -31.48 1.45 13.30
N ASP A 226 -30.20 1.17 13.32
CA ASP A 226 -29.62 -0.03 13.90
C ASP A 226 -29.90 -0.10 15.42
N LEU A 227 -29.68 1.02 16.12
CA LEU A 227 -29.99 1.12 17.55
C LEU A 227 -31.48 0.92 17.84
N LYS A 228 -32.36 1.38 16.96
CA LYS A 228 -33.81 1.10 17.08
C LYS A 228 -34.08 -0.41 17.04
N GLU A 229 -33.48 -1.15 16.11
CA GLU A 229 -33.64 -2.61 16.02
C GLU A 229 -33.08 -3.30 17.27
N THR A 230 -31.92 -2.85 17.78
CA THR A 230 -31.31 -3.32 19.02
C THR A 230 -32.20 -3.11 20.25
N ILE A 231 -32.80 -1.92 20.38
CA ILE A 231 -33.75 -1.65 21.50
C ILE A 231 -35.01 -2.50 21.37
N VAL A 232 -35.53 -2.70 20.14
CA VAL A 232 -36.72 -3.54 19.91
C VAL A 232 -36.43 -4.98 20.31
N SER A 233 -35.24 -5.53 20.04
CA SER A 233 -34.85 -6.86 20.53
C SER A 233 -34.84 -6.93 22.06
N GLY A 234 -34.33 -5.89 22.74
CA GLY A 234 -34.36 -5.79 24.20
C GLY A 234 -35.80 -5.70 24.78
N LEU A 235 -36.71 -5.02 24.09
CA LEU A 235 -38.11 -4.96 24.45
C LEU A 235 -38.79 -6.32 24.34
N GLN A 236 -38.50 -7.09 23.27
CA GLN A 236 -39.01 -8.47 23.12
C GLN A 236 -38.56 -9.38 24.27
N VAL A 237 -37.33 -9.23 24.73
CA VAL A 237 -36.81 -9.96 25.90
C VAL A 237 -37.52 -9.53 27.19
N CYS A 238 -37.91 -8.26 27.34
CA CYS A 238 -38.70 -7.81 28.49
C CYS A 238 -40.10 -8.46 28.52
N ASP A 239 -40.64 -8.88 27.40
CA ASP A 239 -41.96 -9.50 27.25
C ASP A 239 -41.93 -11.05 27.44
N CYS A 240 -40.75 -11.66 27.62
CA CYS A 240 -40.65 -13.09 27.95
C CYS A 240 -41.22 -13.40 29.34
N GLU A 241 -41.62 -14.64 29.57
CA GLU A 241 -42.28 -15.08 30.83
C GLU A 241 -41.39 -14.82 32.07
N ASP A 242 -40.07 -14.94 31.97
CA ASP A 242 -39.07 -14.64 32.99
C ASP A 242 -38.22 -13.41 32.68
N GLY A 243 -38.69 -12.59 31.73
CA GLY A 243 -38.01 -11.38 31.26
C GLY A 243 -38.08 -10.21 32.27
N PRO A 244 -37.16 -9.24 32.14
CA PRO A 244 -37.11 -8.07 33.07
C PRO A 244 -38.13 -7.01 32.69
N TYR A 245 -39.43 -7.30 32.86
CA TYR A 245 -40.55 -6.43 32.53
C TYR A 245 -40.46 -4.99 33.11
N MET A 246 -39.77 -4.85 34.25
CA MET A 246 -39.58 -3.53 34.91
C MET A 246 -38.65 -2.61 34.10
N TYR A 247 -37.92 -3.10 33.11
CA TYR A 247 -37.03 -2.29 32.26
C TYR A 247 -37.74 -1.75 31.01
N ARG A 248 -38.92 -2.28 30.67
CA ARG A 248 -39.68 -1.97 29.46
C ARG A 248 -39.95 -0.45 29.31
N GLU A 249 -40.52 0.21 30.31
CA GLU A 249 -40.82 1.63 30.23
C GLU A 249 -39.57 2.50 29.96
N THR A 250 -38.42 2.09 30.52
CA THR A 250 -37.16 2.77 30.29
C THR A 250 -36.66 2.59 28.88
N LEU A 251 -36.76 1.37 28.33
CA LEU A 251 -36.39 1.09 26.93
C LEU A 251 -37.31 1.76 25.92
N GLU A 252 -38.65 1.87 26.25
CA GLU A 252 -39.58 2.60 25.38
C GLU A 252 -39.26 4.12 25.35
N ALA A 253 -38.83 4.70 26.51
CA ALA A 253 -38.33 6.07 26.54
C ALA A 253 -37.01 6.25 25.76
N ASP A 254 -36.09 5.29 25.85
CA ASP A 254 -34.84 5.28 25.08
C ASP A 254 -35.13 5.14 23.56
N LEU A 255 -36.09 4.30 23.17
CA LEU A 255 -36.57 4.17 21.78
C LEU A 255 -37.14 5.49 21.24
N GLN A 256 -37.98 6.19 22.04
CA GLN A 256 -38.50 7.49 21.64
C GLN A 256 -37.38 8.53 21.43
N ASN A 257 -36.33 8.50 22.23
CA ASN A 257 -35.16 9.37 22.01
C ASN A 257 -34.50 9.08 20.69
N ILE A 258 -34.23 7.81 20.37
CA ILE A 258 -33.61 7.40 19.08
C ILE A 258 -34.49 7.77 17.88
N GLU A 259 -35.83 7.55 17.99
CA GLU A 259 -36.77 7.92 16.93
C GLU A 259 -36.82 9.42 16.69
N LYS A 260 -36.74 10.25 17.74
CA LYS A 260 -36.69 11.71 17.62
C LYS A 260 -35.43 12.16 16.90
N ILE A 261 -34.26 11.63 17.26
CA ILE A 261 -32.99 11.96 16.58
C ILE A 261 -33.06 11.55 15.10
N ASN A 262 -33.58 10.35 14.82
CA ASN A 262 -33.72 9.85 13.44
C ASN A 262 -34.70 10.67 12.59
N SER A 263 -35.69 11.38 13.21
CA SER A 263 -36.67 12.18 12.52
C SER A 263 -36.21 13.63 12.24
N ALA A 264 -35.04 14.04 12.71
CA ALA A 264 -34.51 15.38 12.46
C ALA A 264 -34.42 15.69 10.95
N GLU A 265 -34.91 16.87 10.56
CA GLU A 265 -34.93 17.29 9.15
C GLU A 265 -33.57 17.76 8.68
N ASP A 266 -32.81 18.49 9.50
CA ASP A 266 -31.52 19.05 9.21
C ASP A 266 -30.48 18.79 10.32
N PHE A 267 -29.21 19.18 10.06
CA PHE A 267 -28.09 19.01 10.98
C PHE A 267 -28.27 19.81 12.29
N LEU A 268 -28.81 21.00 12.20
CA LEU A 268 -28.98 21.88 13.37
C LEU A 268 -30.03 21.33 14.35
N GLU A 269 -31.14 20.82 13.81
CA GLU A 269 -32.15 20.11 14.59
C GLU A 269 -31.58 18.83 15.20
N MET A 270 -30.86 18.02 14.39
CA MET A 270 -30.22 16.78 14.85
C MET A 270 -29.23 17.04 15.98
N SER A 271 -28.37 18.05 15.85
CA SER A 271 -27.44 18.50 16.90
C SER A 271 -28.18 18.90 18.20
N THR A 272 -29.28 19.63 18.06
CA THR A 272 -30.09 20.02 19.20
C THR A 272 -30.76 18.84 19.91
N LEU A 273 -31.24 17.86 19.16
CA LEU A 273 -31.93 16.69 19.70
C LEU A 273 -30.95 15.74 20.38
N ILE A 274 -29.82 15.44 19.73
CA ILE A 274 -28.83 14.47 20.24
C ILE A 274 -28.12 15.00 21.50
N SER A 275 -27.79 16.28 21.55
CA SER A 275 -27.17 16.91 22.73
C SER A 275 -28.10 17.00 23.95
N LYS A 276 -29.43 16.97 23.76
CA LYS A 276 -30.43 17.01 24.81
C LYS A 276 -30.91 15.64 25.28
N VAL A 277 -30.40 14.56 24.79
CA VAL A 277 -30.80 13.20 25.17
C VAL A 277 -30.54 12.96 26.64
N LYS A 278 -31.61 12.56 27.36
CA LYS A 278 -31.54 12.18 28.76
C LYS A 278 -31.91 10.72 28.93
N TRP A 279 -30.97 9.98 29.49
CA TRP A 279 -31.15 8.56 29.78
C TRP A 279 -31.81 8.39 31.16
N ALA A 280 -33.02 7.86 31.20
CA ALA A 280 -33.71 7.54 32.47
C ALA A 280 -32.94 6.45 33.24
N ARG A 281 -33.07 6.42 34.55
CA ARG A 281 -32.46 5.37 35.39
C ARG A 281 -33.27 4.08 35.28
N LEU A 282 -32.61 2.93 35.04
CA LEU A 282 -33.26 1.62 35.11
C LEU A 282 -33.86 1.36 36.50
N ALA A 283 -35.04 0.75 36.53
CA ALA A 283 -35.67 0.29 37.74
C ALA A 283 -34.80 -0.76 38.46
N THR A 284 -34.88 -0.84 39.78
CA THR A 284 -34.15 -1.86 40.53
C THR A 284 -34.88 -3.20 40.40
N ASN A 285 -34.20 -4.25 39.88
CA ASN A 285 -34.75 -5.58 39.91
C ASN A 285 -34.77 -6.11 41.34
N ARG A 286 -35.96 -6.35 41.87
CA ARG A 286 -36.21 -6.99 43.21
C ARG A 286 -37.01 -8.28 43.07
N ASP A 287 -37.44 -8.61 41.86
CA ASP A 287 -38.25 -9.79 41.56
C ASP A 287 -37.33 -10.98 41.26
N LYS A 288 -37.46 -12.00 42.07
CA LYS A 288 -36.65 -13.23 41.94
C LYS A 288 -37.13 -14.16 40.80
N SER A 289 -38.30 -13.89 40.21
CA SER A 289 -38.83 -14.66 39.09
C SER A 289 -38.16 -14.25 37.76
N VAL A 290 -37.48 -13.10 37.74
CA VAL A 290 -36.78 -12.60 36.57
C VAL A 290 -35.42 -13.27 36.42
N SER A 291 -35.13 -13.79 35.25
CA SER A 291 -33.84 -14.36 34.89
C SER A 291 -32.72 -13.34 35.01
N GLU A 292 -31.64 -13.66 35.72
CA GLU A 292 -30.47 -12.80 35.83
C GLU A 292 -29.77 -12.64 34.46
N GLU A 293 -29.75 -13.67 33.60
CA GLU A 293 -29.18 -13.65 32.26
C GLU A 293 -29.94 -12.69 31.32
N LEU A 294 -31.28 -12.79 31.31
CA LEU A 294 -32.11 -11.89 30.48
C LEU A 294 -32.04 -10.43 30.99
N ALA A 295 -31.95 -10.23 32.29
CA ALA A 295 -31.74 -8.91 32.88
C ALA A 295 -30.36 -8.34 32.53
N ALA A 296 -29.32 -9.15 32.47
CA ALA A 296 -27.96 -8.77 32.05
C ALA A 296 -27.94 -8.43 30.56
N TYR A 297 -28.59 -9.25 29.71
CA TYR A 297 -28.73 -8.98 28.29
C TYR A 297 -29.36 -7.60 28.01
N VAL A 298 -30.51 -7.31 28.61
CA VAL A 298 -31.19 -6.02 28.42
C VAL A 298 -30.36 -4.83 28.92
N LYS A 299 -29.61 -5.01 30.02
CA LYS A 299 -28.64 -3.98 30.47
C LYS A 299 -27.52 -3.82 29.42
N GLY A 300 -27.00 -4.89 28.85
CA GLY A 300 -25.98 -4.88 27.78
C GLY A 300 -26.47 -4.10 26.56
N VAL A 301 -27.68 -4.43 26.05
CA VAL A 301 -28.34 -3.68 24.95
C VAL A 301 -28.37 -2.18 25.26
N ARG A 302 -28.79 -1.80 26.45
CA ARG A 302 -28.89 -0.39 26.82
C ARG A 302 -27.54 0.33 26.92
N GLU A 303 -26.54 -0.33 27.46
CA GLU A 303 -25.18 0.23 27.53
C GLU A 303 -24.57 0.39 26.13
N GLU A 304 -24.81 -0.55 25.23
CA GLU A 304 -24.43 -0.46 23.83
C GLU A 304 -25.09 0.75 23.14
N VAL A 305 -26.40 0.92 23.30
CA VAL A 305 -27.13 2.08 22.77
C VAL A 305 -26.55 3.41 23.26
N LYS A 306 -26.31 3.53 24.57
CA LYS A 306 -25.72 4.75 25.14
C LYS A 306 -24.30 4.99 24.63
N LYS A 307 -23.48 3.95 24.57
CA LYS A 307 -22.09 4.04 24.09
C LYS A 307 -22.05 4.48 22.64
N THR A 308 -22.92 3.93 21.80
CA THR A 308 -22.97 4.29 20.38
C THR A 308 -23.43 5.73 20.18
N VAL A 309 -24.51 6.17 20.90
CA VAL A 309 -24.94 7.58 20.82
C VAL A 309 -23.83 8.52 21.33
N SER A 310 -23.15 8.18 22.43
CA SER A 310 -22.03 8.97 22.96
C SER A 310 -20.89 9.07 21.93
N SER A 311 -20.56 7.96 21.27
CA SER A 311 -19.56 7.93 20.22
C SER A 311 -19.93 8.83 19.02
N VAL A 312 -21.20 8.83 18.60
CA VAL A 312 -21.70 9.71 17.53
C VAL A 312 -21.61 11.18 17.94
N VAL A 313 -21.92 11.48 19.21
CA VAL A 313 -21.79 12.85 19.74
C VAL A 313 -20.33 13.29 19.74
N GLU A 314 -19.42 12.49 20.28
CA GLU A 314 -17.98 12.78 20.32
C GLU A 314 -17.38 12.94 18.92
N GLN A 315 -17.99 12.32 17.93
CA GLN A 315 -17.49 12.31 16.57
C GLN A 315 -17.99 13.50 15.73
N TYR A 316 -19.30 13.81 15.79
CA TYR A 316 -19.93 14.77 14.86
C TYR A 316 -20.61 15.95 15.55
N PHE A 317 -20.98 15.81 16.81
CA PHE A 317 -21.74 16.80 17.59
C PHE A 317 -21.00 17.18 18.88
N PHE A 318 -19.66 17.23 18.78
CA PHE A 318 -18.76 17.44 19.91
C PHE A 318 -18.73 18.91 20.41
N ASP A 319 -19.24 19.84 19.58
CA ASP A 319 -19.40 21.25 19.96
C ASP A 319 -20.69 21.83 19.38
N ALA A 320 -21.00 23.10 19.74
CA ALA A 320 -22.13 23.79 19.17
C ALA A 320 -21.96 24.04 17.66
N PRO A 321 -23.03 23.96 16.84
CA PRO A 321 -22.92 24.16 15.39
C PRO A 321 -22.23 25.47 14.97
N GLU A 322 -22.42 26.54 15.79
CA GLU A 322 -21.79 27.84 15.57
C GLU A 322 -20.27 27.78 15.73
N GLU A 323 -19.77 27.05 16.74
CA GLU A 323 -18.33 26.86 16.97
C GLU A 323 -17.74 25.98 15.88
N LEU A 324 -18.39 24.88 15.50
CA LEU A 324 -17.96 24.02 14.38
C LEU A 324 -17.85 24.81 13.08
N TYR A 325 -18.78 25.76 12.84
CA TYR A 325 -18.72 26.64 11.67
C TYR A 325 -17.52 27.59 11.73
N GLN A 326 -17.25 28.19 12.91
CA GLN A 326 -16.08 29.07 13.08
C GLN A 326 -14.75 28.30 12.91
N ASP A 327 -14.68 27.08 13.40
CA ASP A 327 -13.52 26.23 13.19
C ASP A 327 -13.27 25.94 11.70
N MET A 328 -14.33 25.65 10.93
CA MET A 328 -14.21 25.50 9.48
C MET A 328 -13.68 26.76 8.80
N LEU A 329 -14.21 27.93 9.13
CA LEU A 329 -13.76 29.21 8.55
C LEU A 329 -12.30 29.53 8.92
N SER A 330 -11.90 29.27 10.17
CA SER A 330 -10.55 29.54 10.64
C SER A 330 -9.49 28.66 9.95
N ALA A 331 -9.88 27.45 9.57
CA ALA A 331 -9.03 26.50 8.90
C ALA A 331 -8.77 26.85 7.41
N LYS A 332 -9.65 27.66 6.77
CA LYS A 332 -9.56 28.03 5.36
C LYS A 332 -8.20 28.61 4.97
N SER A 333 -7.71 29.63 5.70
CA SER A 333 -6.43 30.28 5.38
C SER A 333 -5.26 29.28 5.39
N ASN A 334 -5.25 28.35 6.33
CA ASN A 334 -4.24 27.30 6.39
C ASN A 334 -4.33 26.34 5.20
N MET A 335 -5.56 26.02 4.76
CA MET A 335 -5.76 25.17 3.58
C MET A 335 -5.30 25.86 2.29
N GLU A 336 -5.59 27.17 2.14
CA GLU A 336 -5.12 27.99 1.01
C GLU A 336 -3.60 28.02 0.93
N VAL A 337 -2.91 28.26 2.06
CA VAL A 337 -1.44 28.27 2.12
C VAL A 337 -0.87 26.88 1.77
N LEU A 338 -1.44 25.80 2.30
CA LEU A 338 -0.99 24.44 2.00
C LEU A 338 -1.14 24.12 0.51
N VAL A 339 -2.28 24.44 -0.10
CA VAL A 339 -2.51 24.23 -1.54
C VAL A 339 -1.54 25.06 -2.37
N GLN A 340 -1.28 26.31 -1.99
CA GLN A 340 -0.30 27.16 -2.69
C GLN A 340 1.11 26.56 -2.62
N LEU A 341 1.53 26.09 -1.45
CA LEU A 341 2.83 25.41 -1.29
C LEU A 341 2.94 24.16 -2.16
N VAL A 342 1.86 23.39 -2.28
CA VAL A 342 1.81 22.21 -3.14
C VAL A 342 1.92 22.60 -4.62
N HIS A 343 1.24 23.65 -5.05
CA HIS A 343 1.36 24.18 -6.42
C HIS A 343 2.78 24.62 -6.74
N ASP A 344 3.36 25.48 -5.90
CA ASP A 344 4.71 25.99 -6.10
C ASP A 344 5.76 24.88 -6.07
N PHE A 345 5.56 23.87 -5.22
CA PHE A 345 6.40 22.68 -5.20
C PHE A 345 6.28 21.91 -6.51
N ALA A 346 5.04 21.65 -6.97
CA ALA A 346 4.77 20.91 -8.20
C ALA A 346 5.43 21.58 -9.42
N ASP A 347 5.29 22.89 -9.54
CA ASP A 347 5.87 23.68 -10.63
C ASP A 347 7.39 23.66 -10.61
N THR A 348 8.00 23.95 -9.46
CA THR A 348 9.46 23.95 -9.28
C THR A 348 10.03 22.56 -9.54
N PHE A 349 9.37 21.51 -9.03
CA PHE A 349 9.79 20.13 -9.22
C PHE A 349 9.71 19.69 -10.68
N ALA A 350 8.62 20.07 -11.40
CA ALA A 350 8.46 19.81 -12.82
C ALA A 350 9.55 20.54 -13.66
N GLU A 351 9.85 21.81 -13.34
CA GLU A 351 10.92 22.56 -13.99
C GLU A 351 12.30 21.90 -13.82
N LYS A 352 12.63 21.50 -12.57
CA LYS A 352 13.89 20.81 -12.28
C LYS A 352 13.99 19.45 -12.98
N LYS A 353 12.89 18.66 -13.06
CA LYS A 353 12.85 17.40 -13.81
C LYS A 353 13.06 17.63 -15.30
N THR A 354 12.39 18.62 -15.88
CA THR A 354 12.55 19.01 -17.29
C THR A 354 13.99 19.44 -17.58
N GLY A 355 14.58 20.30 -16.72
CA GLY A 355 15.98 20.73 -16.85
C GLY A 355 17.01 19.58 -16.77
N LYS A 356 16.65 18.47 -16.14
CA LYS A 356 17.47 17.24 -16.06
C LYS A 356 17.06 16.16 -17.07
N ASN A 357 16.10 16.47 -17.94
CA ASN A 357 15.54 15.58 -18.96
C ASN A 357 15.07 14.23 -18.39
N MET A 358 14.30 14.27 -17.31
CA MET A 358 13.79 13.07 -16.63
C MET A 358 12.31 13.20 -16.28
N ILE A 359 11.65 12.03 -16.17
CA ILE A 359 10.26 11.88 -15.75
C ILE A 359 10.16 10.85 -14.62
N ASP A 360 9.14 10.96 -13.80
CA ASP A 360 8.78 9.95 -12.77
C ASP A 360 7.55 9.12 -13.18
N PHE A 361 7.17 8.15 -12.35
CA PHE A 361 6.00 7.29 -12.62
C PHE A 361 4.69 8.08 -12.67
N GLY A 362 4.53 9.10 -11.81
CA GLY A 362 3.35 9.97 -11.85
C GLY A 362 3.29 10.81 -13.12
N ASP A 363 4.43 11.25 -13.64
CA ASP A 363 4.50 11.95 -14.93
C ASP A 363 4.07 11.05 -16.09
N MET A 364 4.38 9.76 -16.05
CA MET A 364 3.98 8.85 -17.12
C MET A 364 2.46 8.82 -17.30
N GLU A 365 1.70 8.71 -16.22
CA GLU A 365 0.23 8.70 -16.28
C GLU A 365 -0.31 10.08 -16.71
N GLN A 366 0.18 11.15 -16.11
CA GLN A 366 -0.26 12.52 -16.41
C GLN A 366 0.08 12.94 -17.85
N PHE A 367 1.27 12.62 -18.35
CA PHE A 367 1.66 12.95 -19.71
C PHE A 367 0.90 12.11 -20.74
N ALA A 368 0.71 10.81 -20.47
CA ALA A 368 -0.13 9.97 -21.33
C ALA A 368 -1.56 10.51 -21.39
N LEU A 369 -2.14 10.91 -20.25
CA LEU A 369 -3.47 11.52 -20.22
C LEU A 369 -3.52 12.82 -21.04
N ARG A 370 -2.55 13.72 -20.88
CA ARG A 370 -2.45 14.97 -21.67
C ARG A 370 -2.33 14.72 -23.17
N ILE A 371 -1.62 13.66 -23.59
CA ILE A 371 -1.50 13.27 -24.99
C ILE A 371 -2.83 12.72 -25.51
N LEU A 372 -3.51 11.90 -24.71
CA LEU A 372 -4.68 11.14 -25.13
C LEU A 372 -6.00 11.91 -25.00
N THR A 373 -6.02 12.99 -24.22
CA THR A 373 -7.26 13.75 -23.96
C THR A 373 -7.10 15.23 -24.24
N LEU A 374 -8.24 15.88 -24.50
CA LEU A 374 -8.40 17.33 -24.59
C LEU A 374 -9.53 17.73 -23.64
N GLU A 375 -9.44 18.92 -23.05
CA GLU A 375 -10.53 19.45 -22.24
C GLU A 375 -11.47 20.29 -23.12
N GLU A 376 -12.72 19.86 -23.23
CA GLU A 376 -13.78 20.57 -23.94
C GLU A 376 -15.01 20.72 -23.03
N GLY A 377 -15.34 21.94 -22.68
CA GLY A 377 -16.50 22.25 -21.82
C GLY A 377 -16.42 21.62 -20.43
N GLY A 378 -15.22 21.53 -19.85
CA GLY A 378 -14.99 20.94 -18.52
C GLY A 378 -15.02 19.41 -18.49
N LYS A 379 -15.02 18.75 -19.66
CA LYS A 379 -14.95 17.29 -19.79
C LYS A 379 -13.72 16.88 -20.60
N LEU A 380 -13.13 15.75 -20.25
CA LEU A 380 -12.07 15.15 -21.04
C LEU A 380 -12.67 14.42 -22.25
N VAL A 381 -12.16 14.73 -23.44
CA VAL A 381 -12.54 14.10 -24.70
C VAL A 381 -11.31 13.53 -25.42
N PRO A 382 -11.44 12.43 -26.19
CA PRO A 382 -10.30 11.83 -26.86
C PRO A 382 -9.62 12.76 -27.87
N SER A 383 -8.32 12.91 -27.74
CA SER A 383 -7.46 13.66 -28.67
C SER A 383 -7.33 12.97 -30.04
N LYS A 384 -6.54 13.58 -30.95
CA LYS A 384 -6.19 12.95 -32.22
C LYS A 384 -5.37 11.66 -32.00
N ALA A 385 -4.41 11.66 -31.07
CA ALA A 385 -3.61 10.48 -30.72
C ALA A 385 -4.50 9.33 -30.19
N ALA A 386 -5.43 9.64 -29.28
CA ALA A 386 -6.39 8.65 -28.79
C ALA A 386 -7.24 8.06 -29.91
N LYS A 387 -7.69 8.89 -30.87
CA LYS A 387 -8.48 8.40 -32.02
C LYS A 387 -7.71 7.44 -32.92
N GLU A 388 -6.39 7.61 -33.07
CA GLU A 388 -5.53 6.67 -33.79
C GLU A 388 -5.45 5.31 -33.07
N TYR A 389 -5.31 5.32 -31.72
CA TYR A 389 -5.40 4.09 -30.91
C TYR A 389 -6.78 3.44 -30.94
N GLN A 390 -7.87 4.22 -30.94
CA GLN A 390 -9.24 3.71 -31.11
C GLN A 390 -9.46 2.96 -32.42
N GLU A 391 -8.78 3.38 -33.50
CA GLU A 391 -8.84 2.69 -34.78
C GLU A 391 -8.00 1.42 -34.77
N ARG A 392 -6.85 1.45 -34.07
CA ARG A 392 -5.95 0.31 -33.95
C ARG A 392 -6.52 -0.78 -33.05
N PHE A 393 -7.03 -0.43 -31.86
CA PHE A 393 -7.46 -1.44 -30.89
C PHE A 393 -8.87 -1.96 -31.18
N ALA A 394 -8.94 -3.26 -31.51
CA ALA A 394 -10.20 -3.97 -31.62
C ALA A 394 -10.85 -4.20 -30.24
N GLU A 395 -10.02 -4.46 -29.22
CA GLU A 395 -10.46 -4.64 -27.84
C GLU A 395 -9.41 -4.15 -26.84
N VAL A 396 -9.87 -3.53 -25.75
CA VAL A 396 -9.07 -3.10 -24.60
C VAL A 396 -9.40 -4.02 -23.43
N MET A 397 -8.42 -4.78 -22.96
CA MET A 397 -8.58 -5.79 -21.91
C MET A 397 -7.83 -5.35 -20.66
N ILE A 398 -8.48 -5.37 -19.51
CA ILE A 398 -7.94 -4.93 -18.22
C ILE A 398 -8.06 -6.08 -17.22
N ASP A 399 -6.93 -6.58 -16.77
CA ASP A 399 -6.86 -7.57 -15.71
C ASP A 399 -6.71 -6.88 -14.35
N GLU A 400 -7.23 -7.50 -13.29
CA GLU A 400 -7.25 -6.94 -11.91
C GLU A 400 -7.86 -5.53 -11.85
N TYR A 401 -8.96 -5.31 -12.58
CA TYR A 401 -9.59 -3.99 -12.75
C TYR A 401 -9.95 -3.30 -11.42
N GLN A 402 -10.20 -4.04 -10.33
CA GLN A 402 -10.48 -3.49 -8.99
C GLN A 402 -9.30 -2.70 -8.39
N ASP A 403 -8.10 -2.82 -8.96
CA ASP A 403 -6.92 -2.09 -8.49
C ASP A 403 -6.61 -0.82 -9.33
N SER A 404 -7.46 -0.48 -10.29
CA SER A 404 -7.30 0.72 -11.13
C SER A 404 -7.59 2.01 -10.37
N ASN A 405 -6.96 3.11 -10.80
CA ASN A 405 -7.22 4.47 -10.33
C ASN A 405 -7.96 5.31 -11.38
N LEU A 406 -8.33 6.57 -11.02
CA LEU A 406 -9.09 7.45 -11.91
C LEU A 406 -8.34 7.81 -13.20
N ILE A 407 -7.03 8.08 -13.12
CA ILE A 407 -6.23 8.43 -14.31
C ILE A 407 -6.15 7.25 -15.26
N GLN A 408 -5.92 6.06 -14.73
CA GLN A 408 -5.84 4.82 -15.52
C GLN A 408 -7.16 4.53 -16.23
N GLU A 409 -8.29 4.73 -15.53
CA GLU A 409 -9.63 4.60 -16.12
C GLU A 409 -9.81 5.59 -17.30
N GLU A 410 -9.44 6.86 -17.13
CA GLU A 410 -9.54 7.87 -18.18
C GLU A 410 -8.62 7.57 -19.37
N ILE A 411 -7.37 7.14 -19.12
CA ILE A 411 -6.42 6.73 -20.16
C ILE A 411 -7.00 5.58 -20.99
N LEU A 412 -7.44 4.51 -20.34
CA LEU A 412 -7.95 3.30 -21.02
C LEU A 412 -9.28 3.55 -21.73
N THR A 413 -10.16 4.35 -21.12
CA THR A 413 -11.42 4.76 -21.75
C THR A 413 -11.17 5.63 -22.98
N SER A 414 -10.19 6.55 -22.95
CA SER A 414 -9.87 7.45 -24.07
C SER A 414 -9.40 6.70 -25.32
N VAL A 415 -8.67 5.60 -25.17
CA VAL A 415 -8.20 4.75 -26.29
C VAL A 415 -9.21 3.68 -26.69
N SER A 416 -10.32 3.54 -25.97
CA SER A 416 -11.43 2.66 -26.31
C SER A 416 -12.39 3.32 -27.29
N LYS A 417 -13.31 2.53 -27.83
CA LYS A 417 -14.34 3.02 -28.79
C LYS A 417 -15.60 3.56 -28.12
N VAL A 418 -15.64 3.64 -26.78
CA VAL A 418 -16.82 4.07 -26.01
C VAL A 418 -17.28 5.47 -26.42
N SER A 419 -16.37 6.40 -26.66
CA SER A 419 -16.67 7.76 -27.11
C SER A 419 -17.30 7.80 -28.49
N LYS A 420 -17.16 6.75 -29.31
CA LYS A 420 -17.80 6.60 -30.64
C LYS A 420 -19.16 5.87 -30.57
N GLY A 421 -19.62 5.52 -29.36
CA GLY A 421 -20.85 4.74 -29.16
C GLY A 421 -20.70 3.25 -29.49
N SER A 422 -19.48 2.75 -29.57
CA SER A 422 -19.16 1.32 -29.71
C SER A 422 -18.48 0.83 -28.44
N TYR A 423 -18.74 -0.40 -28.06
CA TYR A 423 -18.31 -0.94 -26.78
C TYR A 423 -17.29 -2.05 -26.99
N ASN A 424 -16.04 -1.84 -26.51
CA ASN A 424 -14.93 -2.78 -26.72
C ASN A 424 -14.00 -2.91 -25.52
N ILE A 425 -14.50 -2.61 -24.30
CA ILE A 425 -13.72 -2.76 -23.06
C ILE A 425 -14.09 -4.09 -22.40
N PHE A 426 -13.06 -4.84 -22.05
CA PHE A 426 -13.18 -6.09 -21.30
C PHE A 426 -12.42 -5.95 -19.97
N MET A 427 -13.14 -6.03 -18.87
CA MET A 427 -12.62 -5.86 -17.52
C MET A 427 -12.79 -7.15 -16.72
N VAL A 428 -11.74 -7.58 -16.04
CA VAL A 428 -11.79 -8.74 -15.15
C VAL A 428 -11.29 -8.33 -13.77
N GLY A 429 -11.98 -8.76 -12.73
CA GLY A 429 -11.54 -8.45 -11.36
C GLY A 429 -12.44 -9.08 -10.30
N ASP A 430 -12.05 -8.86 -9.05
CA ASP A 430 -12.83 -9.23 -7.87
C ASP A 430 -12.65 -8.14 -6.81
N VAL A 431 -13.72 -7.40 -6.51
CA VAL A 431 -13.65 -6.32 -5.49
C VAL A 431 -13.20 -6.84 -4.13
N LYS A 432 -13.50 -8.09 -3.79
CA LYS A 432 -13.06 -8.74 -2.54
C LYS A 432 -11.54 -8.93 -2.46
N GLN A 433 -10.83 -8.82 -3.60
CA GLN A 433 -9.37 -8.89 -3.71
C GLN A 433 -8.71 -7.52 -3.93
N SER A 434 -9.45 -6.41 -3.76
CA SER A 434 -8.87 -5.05 -3.79
C SER A 434 -8.14 -4.76 -2.48
N ILE A 435 -6.81 -4.83 -2.53
CA ILE A 435 -5.90 -4.71 -1.38
C ILE A 435 -4.76 -3.70 -1.61
N TYR A 436 -4.88 -2.83 -2.61
CA TYR A 436 -3.87 -1.84 -2.98
C TYR A 436 -4.34 -0.39 -2.80
N ARG A 437 -5.22 -0.14 -1.82
CA ARG A 437 -5.68 1.21 -1.50
C ARG A 437 -4.53 2.17 -1.18
N PHE A 438 -3.47 1.69 -0.52
CA PHE A 438 -2.25 2.46 -0.26
C PHE A 438 -1.51 2.92 -1.53
N ARG A 439 -1.86 2.36 -2.69
CA ARG A 439 -1.44 2.81 -4.03
C ARG A 439 -2.51 3.63 -4.74
N LEU A 440 -3.47 4.17 -4.00
CA LEU A 440 -4.57 4.99 -4.49
C LEU A 440 -5.49 4.26 -5.49
N SER A 441 -5.61 2.93 -5.39
CA SER A 441 -6.61 2.17 -6.14
C SER A 441 -8.03 2.57 -5.69
N ARG A 442 -8.97 2.53 -6.64
CA ARG A 442 -10.36 2.97 -6.50
C ARG A 442 -11.32 1.81 -6.75
N PRO A 443 -11.56 0.92 -5.77
CA PRO A 443 -12.51 -0.18 -5.92
C PRO A 443 -13.93 0.29 -6.25
N GLU A 444 -14.26 1.56 -5.97
CA GLU A 444 -15.53 2.20 -6.33
C GLU A 444 -15.77 2.17 -7.85
N LEU A 445 -14.72 2.29 -8.68
CA LEU A 445 -14.83 2.18 -10.14
C LEU A 445 -15.35 0.81 -10.57
N PHE A 446 -14.87 -0.24 -9.92
CA PHE A 446 -15.37 -1.59 -10.15
C PHE A 446 -16.83 -1.71 -9.66
N MET A 447 -17.13 -1.22 -8.46
CA MET A 447 -18.46 -1.32 -7.86
C MET A 447 -19.51 -0.52 -8.61
N GLU A 448 -19.16 0.63 -9.18
CA GLU A 448 -20.08 1.37 -10.07
C GLU A 448 -20.51 0.50 -11.24
N LYS A 449 -19.56 -0.13 -11.93
CA LYS A 449 -19.86 -1.01 -13.07
C LYS A 449 -20.57 -2.30 -12.64
N PHE A 450 -20.17 -2.86 -11.48
CA PHE A 450 -20.83 -4.04 -10.91
C PHE A 450 -22.31 -3.80 -10.63
N ASN A 451 -22.68 -2.61 -10.16
CA ASN A 451 -24.06 -2.24 -9.84
C ASN A 451 -24.87 -1.77 -11.06
N THR A 452 -24.21 -1.26 -12.11
CA THR A 452 -24.89 -0.65 -13.27
C THR A 452 -24.97 -1.55 -14.50
N TYR A 453 -24.02 -2.50 -14.66
CA TYR A 453 -24.01 -3.42 -15.79
C TYR A 453 -25.03 -4.54 -15.60
N SER A 454 -25.73 -4.87 -16.69
CA SER A 454 -26.79 -5.89 -16.69
C SER A 454 -26.20 -7.31 -16.66
N LEU A 455 -26.86 -8.23 -15.93
CA LEU A 455 -26.59 -9.67 -16.04
C LEU A 455 -27.17 -10.27 -17.31
N GLU A 456 -28.19 -9.62 -17.90
CA GLU A 456 -28.78 -10.02 -19.17
C GLU A 456 -27.97 -9.44 -20.33
N GLU A 457 -28.25 -9.94 -21.54
CA GLU A 457 -27.58 -9.48 -22.76
C GLU A 457 -27.81 -7.99 -23.01
N SER A 458 -26.73 -7.23 -23.05
CA SER A 458 -26.74 -5.77 -23.23
C SER A 458 -25.37 -5.25 -23.69
N ASP A 459 -25.30 -3.99 -24.11
CA ASP A 459 -24.04 -3.31 -24.49
C ASP A 459 -23.05 -3.16 -23.32
N LYS A 460 -23.57 -3.20 -22.08
CA LYS A 460 -22.79 -3.16 -20.84
C LYS A 460 -23.19 -4.35 -20.00
N GLN A 461 -22.46 -5.44 -20.12
CA GLN A 461 -22.83 -6.71 -19.52
C GLN A 461 -21.89 -7.13 -18.41
N ARG A 462 -22.45 -7.60 -17.29
CA ARG A 462 -21.72 -8.24 -16.19
C ARG A 462 -21.89 -9.76 -16.28
N ILE A 463 -20.78 -10.46 -16.05
CA ILE A 463 -20.76 -11.93 -15.97
C ILE A 463 -20.09 -12.32 -14.68
N ASP A 464 -20.75 -13.13 -13.86
CA ASP A 464 -20.22 -13.52 -12.55
C ASP A 464 -19.67 -14.96 -12.63
N LEU A 465 -18.40 -15.15 -12.20
CA LEU A 465 -17.71 -16.43 -12.14
C LEU A 465 -17.54 -16.85 -10.68
N HIS A 466 -18.38 -17.76 -10.18
CA HIS A 466 -18.40 -18.15 -8.77
C HIS A 466 -17.63 -19.43 -8.47
N LYS A 467 -17.30 -20.27 -9.46
CA LYS A 467 -16.64 -21.55 -9.26
C LYS A 467 -15.15 -21.37 -9.06
N ASN A 468 -14.63 -21.89 -7.94
CA ASN A 468 -13.21 -21.94 -7.63
C ASN A 468 -12.62 -23.29 -8.08
N PHE A 469 -11.57 -23.24 -8.93
CA PHE A 469 -10.84 -24.40 -9.45
C PHE A 469 -9.46 -24.58 -8.80
N ARG A 470 -9.13 -23.74 -7.81
CA ARG A 470 -7.83 -23.72 -7.15
C ARG A 470 -7.82 -24.46 -5.83
N SER A 471 -8.82 -24.21 -4.99
CA SER A 471 -8.83 -24.63 -3.60
C SER A 471 -9.75 -25.83 -3.38
N ARG A 472 -9.46 -26.59 -2.32
CA ARG A 472 -10.30 -27.68 -1.84
C ARG A 472 -11.59 -27.16 -1.21
N ARG A 473 -12.59 -28.03 -1.09
CA ARG A 473 -13.91 -27.73 -0.51
C ARG A 473 -13.76 -27.15 0.92
N GLU A 474 -12.91 -27.78 1.73
CA GLU A 474 -12.71 -27.42 3.15
C GLU A 474 -12.25 -25.97 3.33
N VAL A 475 -11.37 -25.49 2.44
CA VAL A 475 -10.91 -24.09 2.41
C VAL A 475 -12.04 -23.16 2.00
N LEU A 476 -12.84 -23.54 0.96
CA LEU A 476 -13.93 -22.70 0.48
C LEU A 476 -15.06 -22.60 1.50
N ASP A 477 -15.44 -23.71 2.12
CA ASP A 477 -16.51 -23.74 3.11
C ASP A 477 -16.15 -22.93 4.35
N SER A 478 -14.89 -22.99 4.82
CA SER A 478 -14.43 -22.17 5.94
C SER A 478 -14.35 -20.67 5.59
N THR A 479 -13.94 -20.35 4.36
CA THR A 479 -13.93 -18.96 3.86
C THR A 479 -15.37 -18.43 3.81
N ASN A 480 -16.29 -19.15 3.21
CA ASN A 480 -17.69 -18.75 3.16
C ASN A 480 -18.28 -18.56 4.56
N PHE A 481 -18.03 -19.51 5.49
CA PHE A 481 -18.52 -19.45 6.87
C PHE A 481 -18.08 -18.17 7.59
N ILE A 482 -16.82 -17.75 7.39
CA ILE A 482 -16.30 -16.52 8.01
C ILE A 482 -16.90 -15.28 7.35
N PHE A 483 -16.84 -15.19 6.03
CA PHE A 483 -17.19 -13.94 5.33
C PHE A 483 -18.71 -13.69 5.22
N GLU A 484 -19.55 -14.72 5.26
CA GLU A 484 -21.00 -14.57 5.42
C GLU A 484 -21.38 -13.85 6.72
N GLN A 485 -20.57 -13.96 7.76
CA GLN A 485 -20.82 -13.34 9.06
C GLN A 485 -20.28 -11.90 9.15
N ILE A 486 -19.15 -11.61 8.50
CA ILE A 486 -18.41 -10.35 8.76
C ILE A 486 -18.33 -9.39 7.56
N MET A 487 -18.52 -9.87 6.31
CA MET A 487 -18.41 -9.01 5.13
C MET A 487 -19.80 -8.49 4.72
N THR A 488 -20.01 -7.21 4.97
CA THR A 488 -21.27 -6.52 4.64
C THR A 488 -21.03 -5.41 3.63
N LYS A 489 -22.10 -4.86 3.05
CA LYS A 489 -21.99 -3.72 2.14
C LYS A 489 -21.37 -2.48 2.82
N GLY A 490 -21.64 -2.28 4.10
CA GLY A 490 -21.06 -1.17 4.89
C GLY A 490 -19.62 -1.43 5.32
N LEU A 491 -19.20 -2.71 5.39
CA LEU A 491 -17.84 -3.10 5.71
C LEU A 491 -17.36 -4.12 4.67
N GLY A 492 -16.42 -3.73 3.83
CA GLY A 492 -15.91 -4.56 2.73
C GLY A 492 -16.44 -4.17 1.34
N GLY A 493 -17.48 -3.32 1.26
CA GLY A 493 -17.99 -2.74 0.01
C GLY A 493 -18.99 -3.61 -0.75
N ILE A 494 -19.12 -4.91 -0.39
CA ILE A 494 -20.04 -5.87 -0.99
C ILE A 494 -20.70 -6.71 0.10
N ALA A 495 -21.98 -7.06 -0.07
CA ALA A 495 -22.61 -8.08 0.77
C ALA A 495 -22.13 -9.48 0.35
N TYR A 496 -21.65 -10.26 1.31
CA TYR A 496 -21.24 -11.64 1.06
C TYR A 496 -22.45 -12.55 1.17
N ASP A 497 -23.15 -12.69 0.06
CA ASP A 497 -24.33 -13.54 -0.09
C ASP A 497 -24.05 -14.73 -1.02
N ASP A 498 -25.09 -15.52 -1.34
CA ASP A 498 -24.97 -16.66 -2.27
C ASP A 498 -24.34 -16.28 -3.63
N LYS A 499 -24.43 -15.02 -4.05
CA LYS A 499 -23.81 -14.53 -5.29
C LYS A 499 -22.32 -14.19 -5.14
N ALA A 500 -21.88 -13.88 -3.93
CA ALA A 500 -20.49 -13.56 -3.61
C ALA A 500 -19.71 -14.79 -3.11
N ALA A 501 -20.41 -15.83 -2.68
CA ALA A 501 -19.85 -17.06 -2.13
C ALA A 501 -19.01 -17.86 -3.14
N LEU A 502 -18.06 -18.63 -2.63
CA LEU A 502 -17.18 -19.49 -3.39
C LEU A 502 -17.80 -20.89 -3.55
N TYR A 503 -17.83 -21.38 -4.77
CA TYR A 503 -18.37 -22.71 -5.09
C TYR A 503 -17.28 -23.62 -5.64
N VAL A 504 -17.32 -24.91 -5.27
CA VAL A 504 -16.35 -25.92 -5.71
C VAL A 504 -16.44 -26.11 -7.22
N GLY A 505 -15.31 -25.89 -7.90
CA GLY A 505 -15.18 -26.11 -9.35
C GLY A 505 -14.24 -27.25 -9.71
N ALA A 506 -13.22 -27.55 -8.86
CA ALA A 506 -12.27 -28.62 -9.07
C ALA A 506 -12.69 -29.90 -8.32
N ALA A 507 -12.48 -31.05 -8.94
CA ALA A 507 -12.64 -32.33 -8.27
C ALA A 507 -11.29 -32.74 -7.64
N TYR A 508 -11.20 -32.64 -6.33
CA TYR A 508 -10.10 -33.22 -5.54
C TYR A 508 -10.57 -34.53 -4.93
N GLU A 509 -9.64 -35.47 -4.75
CA GLU A 509 -9.90 -36.69 -3.99
C GLU A 509 -10.18 -36.32 -2.53
N GLU A 510 -11.17 -37.00 -1.93
CA GLU A 510 -11.49 -36.84 -0.52
C GLU A 510 -10.33 -37.35 0.34
N GLN A 511 -9.79 -36.48 1.18
CA GLN A 511 -8.72 -36.79 2.12
C GLN A 511 -9.07 -36.19 3.48
N THR A 512 -8.68 -36.84 4.55
CA THR A 512 -8.81 -36.35 5.92
C THR A 512 -7.61 -35.46 6.27
N GLY A 513 -7.79 -34.46 7.13
CA GLY A 513 -6.72 -33.60 7.61
C GLY A 513 -6.45 -32.39 6.70
N ASN A 514 -7.42 -31.99 5.87
CA ASN A 514 -7.37 -30.77 5.04
C ASN A 514 -8.27 -29.65 5.56
N GLU A 515 -8.84 -29.84 6.74
CA GLU A 515 -9.71 -28.86 7.41
C GLU A 515 -8.89 -27.61 7.76
N THR A 516 -9.55 -26.44 7.73
CA THR A 516 -8.94 -25.20 8.21
C THR A 516 -8.72 -25.25 9.71
N GLU A 517 -7.48 -25.04 10.13
CA GLU A 517 -7.07 -25.10 11.53
C GLU A 517 -6.92 -23.70 12.11
N VAL A 518 -7.36 -23.51 13.35
CA VAL A 518 -7.11 -22.31 14.15
C VAL A 518 -6.15 -22.66 15.28
N ILE A 519 -4.94 -22.08 15.24
CA ILE A 519 -3.91 -22.26 16.28
C ILE A 519 -4.03 -21.09 17.26
N LEU A 520 -4.45 -21.37 18.49
CA LEU A 520 -4.51 -20.40 19.57
C LEU A 520 -3.25 -20.51 20.42
N VAL A 521 -2.55 -19.37 20.55
CA VAL A 521 -1.36 -19.26 21.41
C VAL A 521 -1.74 -18.39 22.60
N ASP A 522 -1.74 -19.01 23.81
CA ASP A 522 -1.94 -18.28 25.04
C ASP A 522 -0.66 -17.53 25.42
N THR A 523 -0.77 -16.24 25.61
CA THR A 523 0.35 -15.33 25.91
C THR A 523 0.19 -14.62 27.24
N ASP A 524 -0.66 -15.15 28.13
CA ASP A 524 -0.97 -14.55 29.42
C ASP A 524 0.21 -14.75 30.39
N PHE A 525 1.20 -13.89 30.34
CA PHE A 525 2.34 -13.84 31.25
C PHE A 525 2.26 -12.56 32.10
N GLU A 526 2.53 -12.67 33.39
CA GLU A 526 2.49 -11.59 34.38
C GLU A 526 3.64 -10.56 34.23
N ASP A 527 4.20 -10.30 33.05
CA ASP A 527 5.31 -9.36 32.86
C ASP A 527 4.86 -7.95 32.48
N GLU A 528 5.34 -6.95 33.24
CA GLU A 528 4.94 -5.55 33.20
C GLU A 528 5.48 -4.71 32.01
N ASP A 529 6.26 -5.26 31.07
CA ASP A 529 6.91 -4.51 29.99
C ASP A 529 6.30 -4.86 28.61
N ASP A 530 5.36 -4.04 28.14
CA ASP A 530 4.58 -4.25 26.91
C ASP A 530 5.43 -4.55 25.65
N GLN A 531 6.62 -3.95 25.50
CA GLN A 531 7.46 -4.16 24.32
C GLN A 531 8.19 -5.52 24.34
N LYS A 532 8.66 -5.94 25.52
CA LYS A 532 9.27 -7.27 25.69
C LYS A 532 8.22 -8.37 25.54
N MET A 533 6.99 -8.11 25.98
CA MET A 533 5.86 -9.02 25.86
C MET A 533 5.48 -9.25 24.37
N GLU A 534 5.50 -8.21 23.53
CA GLU A 534 5.23 -8.35 22.08
C GLU A 534 6.28 -9.21 21.36
N GLU A 535 7.57 -9.06 21.67
CA GLU A 535 8.62 -9.93 21.11
C GLU A 535 8.43 -11.38 21.53
N THR A 536 8.16 -11.61 22.79
CA THR A 536 7.90 -12.96 23.34
C THR A 536 6.67 -13.61 22.69
N ASN A 537 5.60 -12.86 22.45
CA ASN A 537 4.39 -13.36 21.80
C ASN A 537 4.66 -13.82 20.36
N ARG A 538 5.45 -13.06 19.60
CA ARG A 538 5.84 -13.45 18.22
C ARG A 538 6.71 -14.70 18.22
N GLU A 539 7.59 -14.86 19.18
CA GLU A 539 8.41 -16.07 19.33
C GLU A 539 7.56 -17.32 19.64
N LEU A 540 6.58 -17.17 20.53
CA LEU A 540 5.64 -18.26 20.86
C LEU A 540 4.82 -18.67 19.65
N GLU A 541 4.31 -17.69 18.87
CA GLU A 541 3.58 -17.96 17.64
C GLU A 541 4.47 -18.67 16.61
N ALA A 542 5.72 -18.20 16.42
CA ALA A 542 6.67 -18.83 15.52
C ALA A 542 6.99 -20.28 15.91
N ARG A 543 7.10 -20.57 17.22
CA ARG A 543 7.31 -21.94 17.73
C ARG A 543 6.09 -22.83 17.51
N ALA A 544 4.87 -22.29 17.68
CA ALA A 544 3.65 -23.04 17.40
C ALA A 544 3.55 -23.43 15.92
N VAL A 545 3.86 -22.48 15.02
CA VAL A 545 3.92 -22.71 13.58
C VAL A 545 5.02 -23.73 13.24
N ALA A 546 6.23 -23.60 13.82
CA ALA A 546 7.33 -24.53 13.59
C ALA A 546 6.97 -25.97 13.98
N ARG A 547 6.27 -26.15 15.10
CA ARG A 547 5.79 -27.48 15.54
C ARG A 547 4.84 -28.07 14.51
N ARG A 548 3.87 -27.28 14.04
CA ARG A 548 2.89 -27.75 13.06
C ARG A 548 3.54 -28.08 11.71
N ILE A 549 4.52 -27.29 11.26
CA ILE A 549 5.29 -27.58 10.04
C ILE A 549 5.99 -28.96 10.14
N LYS A 550 6.62 -29.27 11.28
CA LYS A 550 7.26 -30.58 11.49
C LYS A 550 6.30 -31.77 11.45
N GLU A 551 5.06 -31.56 11.87
CA GLU A 551 4.00 -32.57 11.79
C GLU A 551 3.51 -32.81 10.36
N LEU A 552 3.56 -31.77 9.52
CA LEU A 552 3.07 -31.82 8.12
C LEU A 552 4.12 -32.33 7.15
N VAL A 553 5.37 -31.88 7.26
CA VAL A 553 6.43 -32.24 6.31
C VAL A 553 6.77 -33.74 6.40
N GLY A 554 6.77 -34.41 5.25
CA GLY A 554 7.00 -35.86 5.14
C GLY A 554 5.83 -36.75 5.51
N HIS A 555 4.71 -36.21 6.03
CA HIS A 555 3.53 -36.96 6.46
C HIS A 555 2.26 -36.55 5.71
N HIS A 556 2.00 -35.26 5.56
CA HIS A 556 0.83 -34.78 4.84
C HIS A 556 0.96 -34.96 3.33
N MET A 557 -0.15 -35.32 2.65
CA MET A 557 -0.15 -35.55 1.20
C MET A 557 -0.57 -34.32 0.45
N VAL A 558 0.24 -33.93 -0.52
CA VAL A 558 0.05 -32.75 -1.38
C VAL A 558 -0.06 -33.20 -2.84
N LEU A 559 -0.99 -32.63 -3.61
CA LEU A 559 -1.10 -32.87 -5.04
C LEU A 559 -0.02 -32.08 -5.78
N ASP A 560 0.86 -32.80 -6.45
CA ASP A 560 1.83 -32.20 -7.37
C ASP A 560 1.13 -31.83 -8.68
N LYS A 561 1.14 -30.53 -9.02
CA LYS A 561 0.41 -30.03 -10.20
C LYS A 561 1.06 -30.40 -11.54
N GLU A 562 2.36 -30.65 -11.56
CA GLU A 562 3.08 -31.01 -12.79
C GLU A 562 2.81 -32.45 -13.14
N THR A 563 2.87 -33.34 -12.16
CA THR A 563 2.68 -34.78 -12.36
C THR A 563 1.23 -35.22 -12.25
N GLY A 564 0.39 -34.48 -11.51
CA GLY A 564 -0.98 -34.86 -11.17
C GLY A 564 -1.05 -35.97 -10.11
N GLU A 565 0.08 -36.31 -9.44
CA GLU A 565 0.17 -37.36 -8.43
C GLU A 565 0.28 -36.77 -7.03
N TYR A 566 -0.17 -37.53 -6.03
CA TYR A 566 0.01 -37.16 -4.63
C TYR A 566 1.39 -37.57 -4.11
N ARG A 567 2.06 -36.64 -3.45
CA ARG A 567 3.35 -36.84 -2.75
C ARG A 567 3.30 -36.26 -1.35
N THR A 568 4.25 -36.64 -0.52
CA THR A 568 4.41 -36.04 0.82
C THR A 568 4.86 -34.57 0.71
N ALA A 569 4.37 -33.75 1.65
CA ALA A 569 4.68 -32.34 1.74
C ALA A 569 6.18 -32.10 1.97
N ARG A 570 6.71 -31.06 1.32
CA ARG A 570 8.09 -30.54 1.44
C ARG A 570 8.04 -29.13 2.04
N TYR A 571 9.17 -28.59 2.45
CA TYR A 571 9.26 -27.24 2.96
C TYR A 571 8.84 -26.20 1.91
N SER A 572 9.15 -26.40 0.65
CA SER A 572 8.77 -25.54 -0.49
C SER A 572 7.25 -25.47 -0.76
N ASP A 573 6.47 -26.42 -0.25
CA ASP A 573 5.01 -26.42 -0.34
C ASP A 573 4.35 -25.47 0.67
N ILE A 574 5.12 -24.96 1.61
CA ILE A 574 4.62 -24.21 2.78
C ILE A 574 4.96 -22.74 2.64
N VAL A 575 3.96 -21.89 2.84
CA VAL A 575 4.12 -20.44 2.97
C VAL A 575 3.58 -19.95 4.31
N ILE A 576 4.29 -19.00 4.90
CA ILE A 576 3.81 -18.22 6.05
C ILE A 576 3.51 -16.81 5.57
N LEU A 577 2.26 -16.41 5.69
CA LEU A 577 1.78 -15.11 5.28
C LEU A 577 1.55 -14.22 6.50
N THR A 578 2.06 -12.99 6.42
CA THR A 578 1.82 -11.95 7.42
C THR A 578 1.32 -10.67 6.77
N ARG A 579 0.59 -9.84 7.49
CA ARG A 579 0.14 -8.53 6.99
C ARG A 579 1.32 -7.60 6.68
N SER A 580 2.38 -7.65 7.48
CA SER A 580 3.60 -6.86 7.35
C SER A 580 4.77 -7.71 7.78
N LEU A 581 5.87 -7.67 7.04
CA LEU A 581 7.10 -8.40 7.36
C LEU A 581 7.91 -7.74 8.47
N LYS A 582 7.77 -6.43 8.67
CA LYS A 582 8.54 -5.66 9.67
C LYS A 582 8.39 -6.21 11.08
N GLY A 583 9.51 -6.63 11.66
CA GLY A 583 9.58 -7.22 13.00
C GLY A 583 9.06 -8.66 13.10
N TRP A 584 8.65 -9.29 11.98
CA TRP A 584 8.24 -10.71 11.92
C TRP A 584 9.30 -11.58 11.27
N THR A 585 9.93 -11.10 10.21
CA THR A 585 10.88 -11.86 9.40
C THR A 585 12.00 -12.45 10.22
N ASP A 586 12.70 -11.64 11.00
CA ASP A 586 13.85 -12.08 11.77
C ASP A 586 13.46 -13.06 12.89
N VAL A 587 12.34 -12.80 13.57
CA VAL A 587 11.84 -13.68 14.62
C VAL A 587 11.49 -15.06 14.05
N PHE A 588 10.69 -15.11 12.99
CA PHE A 588 10.29 -16.37 12.36
C PHE A 588 11.48 -17.10 11.75
N THR A 589 12.33 -16.43 10.99
CA THR A 589 13.50 -17.04 10.35
C THR A 589 14.46 -17.61 11.41
N ASN A 590 14.71 -16.88 12.51
CA ASN A 590 15.58 -17.35 13.57
C ASN A 590 15.00 -18.55 14.30
N ILE A 591 13.71 -18.55 14.64
CA ILE A 591 13.06 -19.66 15.34
C ILE A 591 12.99 -20.89 14.43
N LEU A 592 12.55 -20.74 13.17
CA LEU A 592 12.47 -21.85 12.21
C LEU A 592 13.84 -22.50 11.99
N ASN A 593 14.88 -21.71 11.79
CA ASN A 593 16.24 -22.22 11.61
C ASN A 593 16.78 -22.93 12.86
N ARG A 594 16.49 -22.39 14.07
CA ARG A 594 16.84 -23.07 15.34
C ARG A 594 16.13 -24.42 15.49
N GLU A 595 14.90 -24.51 15.01
CA GLU A 595 14.12 -25.73 14.98
C GLU A 595 14.48 -26.69 13.84
N GLY A 596 15.48 -26.35 13.02
CA GLY A 596 15.97 -27.16 11.89
C GLY A 596 15.07 -27.10 10.65
N ILE A 597 14.21 -26.08 10.55
CA ILE A 597 13.34 -25.83 9.39
C ILE A 597 13.99 -24.75 8.52
N PRO A 598 14.41 -25.07 7.30
CA PRO A 598 14.97 -24.08 6.39
C PRO A 598 13.90 -23.06 5.99
N ALA A 599 14.12 -21.79 6.31
CA ALA A 599 13.18 -20.73 6.04
C ALA A 599 13.84 -19.61 5.21
N TYR A 600 13.09 -19.10 4.23
CA TYR A 600 13.51 -18.03 3.35
C TYR A 600 12.48 -16.90 3.36
N SER A 601 12.97 -15.68 3.46
CA SER A 601 12.19 -14.47 3.23
C SER A 601 12.83 -13.66 2.12
N GLY A 602 12.06 -13.35 1.07
CA GLY A 602 12.50 -12.55 -0.07
C GLY A 602 12.73 -11.06 0.22
N SER A 603 12.59 -10.64 1.48
CA SER A 603 12.95 -9.30 1.94
C SER A 603 13.41 -9.40 3.40
N LYS A 604 14.69 -9.25 3.61
CA LYS A 604 15.22 -8.89 4.93
C LYS A 604 15.28 -7.37 4.96
N GLU A 605 14.69 -6.77 5.97
CA GLU A 605 14.80 -5.33 6.22
C GLU A 605 16.17 -5.02 6.82
N GLY A 606 16.63 -3.76 6.70
CA GLY A 606 17.82 -3.32 7.38
C GLY A 606 19.14 -3.53 6.63
N TYR A 607 19.11 -3.58 5.32
CA TYR A 607 20.34 -3.67 4.50
C TYR A 607 21.39 -2.61 4.89
N PHE A 608 20.96 -1.34 5.01
CA PHE A 608 21.87 -0.25 5.39
C PHE A 608 22.30 -0.28 6.87
N GLU A 609 21.60 -1.03 7.73
CA GLU A 609 21.93 -1.25 9.14
C GLU A 609 22.89 -2.41 9.36
N THR A 610 23.09 -3.26 8.33
CA THR A 610 24.02 -4.38 8.43
C THR A 610 25.42 -3.88 8.73
N ARG A 611 26.14 -4.63 9.59
CA ARG A 611 27.45 -4.20 10.07
C ARG A 611 28.47 -3.96 8.95
N GLU A 612 28.45 -4.81 7.94
CA GLU A 612 29.36 -4.71 6.80
C GLU A 612 29.08 -3.46 5.96
N ILE A 613 27.82 -3.12 5.73
CA ILE A 613 27.44 -1.94 4.95
C ILE A 613 27.70 -0.67 5.76
N ARG A 614 27.26 -0.64 7.01
CA ARG A 614 27.47 0.51 7.91
C ARG A 614 28.96 0.86 8.06
N THR A 615 29.82 -0.15 8.22
CA THR A 615 31.26 0.07 8.35
C THR A 615 31.86 0.71 7.10
N ILE A 616 31.48 0.25 5.90
CA ILE A 616 31.99 0.82 4.65
C ILE A 616 31.41 2.23 4.39
N LEU A 617 30.14 2.46 4.76
CA LEU A 617 29.53 3.79 4.65
C LEU A 617 30.21 4.79 5.58
N ASP A 618 30.56 4.40 6.82
CA ASP A 618 31.33 5.25 7.73
C ASP A 618 32.72 5.56 7.17
N TYR A 619 33.35 4.60 6.47
CA TYR A 619 34.61 4.84 5.78
C TYR A 619 34.45 5.86 4.65
N LEU A 620 33.38 5.76 3.85
CA LEU A 620 33.06 6.75 2.81
C LEU A 620 32.79 8.14 3.39
N ARG A 621 32.03 8.20 4.51
CA ARG A 621 31.75 9.47 5.20
C ARG A 621 33.03 10.20 5.64
N ILE A 622 34.00 9.47 6.17
CA ILE A 622 35.29 10.11 6.56
C ILE A 622 36.16 10.50 5.36
N LEU A 623 36.05 9.80 4.22
CA LEU A 623 36.70 10.18 2.98
C LEU A 623 36.18 11.51 2.45
N ASP A 624 34.87 11.77 2.60
CA ASP A 624 34.23 13.04 2.31
C ASP A 624 34.60 14.10 3.35
N ASN A 625 34.31 13.83 4.64
CA ASN A 625 34.57 14.74 5.74
C ASN A 625 35.06 14.01 7.01
N PRO A 626 36.37 14.03 7.31
CA PRO A 626 36.93 13.32 8.47
C PRO A 626 36.57 13.96 9.82
N ARG A 627 35.97 15.17 9.83
CA ARG A 627 35.58 15.87 11.06
C ARG A 627 34.24 15.43 11.63
N GLN A 628 33.67 14.38 11.10
CA GLN A 628 32.49 13.70 11.65
C GLN A 628 32.94 12.72 12.74
N ASP A 629 32.78 13.08 14.01
CA ASP A 629 33.34 12.33 15.14
C ASP A 629 32.83 10.89 15.23
N ILE A 630 31.52 10.65 15.01
CA ILE A 630 30.90 9.31 15.09
C ILE A 630 31.40 8.37 13.99
N PRO A 631 31.35 8.70 12.69
CA PRO A 631 31.92 7.87 11.63
C PRO A 631 33.42 7.65 11.80
N PHE A 632 34.17 8.69 12.23
CA PHE A 632 35.58 8.57 12.41
C PHE A 632 35.95 7.61 13.55
N ALA A 633 35.27 7.69 14.69
CA ALA A 633 35.47 6.76 15.81
C ALA A 633 35.04 5.33 15.41
N ALA A 634 33.95 5.18 14.65
CA ALA A 634 33.50 3.89 14.13
C ALA A 634 34.54 3.22 13.23
N VAL A 635 35.18 3.97 12.34
CA VAL A 635 36.26 3.45 11.48
C VAL A 635 37.48 3.06 12.29
N LEU A 636 37.89 3.86 13.29
CA LEU A 636 39.02 3.55 14.17
C LEU A 636 38.80 2.23 14.94
N THR A 637 37.58 1.96 15.40
CA THR A 637 37.28 0.72 16.14
C THR A 637 36.96 -0.48 15.22
N SER A 638 36.71 -0.24 13.94
CA SER A 638 36.43 -1.30 12.96
C SER A 638 37.68 -2.13 12.63
N CYS A 639 37.50 -3.09 11.71
CA CYS A 639 38.63 -3.89 11.17
C CYS A 639 39.71 -3.03 10.47
N PHE A 640 39.40 -1.82 10.09
CA PHE A 640 40.34 -0.88 9.46
C PHE A 640 41.33 -0.34 10.47
N GLY A 641 40.87 0.15 11.62
CA GLY A 641 41.75 0.72 12.67
C GLY A 641 42.09 -0.25 13.79
N LYS A 642 41.19 -1.15 14.13
CA LYS A 642 41.34 -2.16 15.20
C LYS A 642 41.67 -1.57 16.58
N LEU A 643 41.21 -0.34 16.86
CA LEU A 643 41.39 0.31 18.14
C LEU A 643 40.36 -0.18 19.16
N THR A 644 40.76 -0.25 20.41
CA THR A 644 39.88 -0.54 21.53
C THR A 644 39.20 0.73 22.04
N SER A 645 38.12 0.59 22.82
CA SER A 645 37.44 1.73 23.47
C SER A 645 38.40 2.47 24.45
N GLU A 646 39.32 1.75 25.08
CA GLU A 646 40.34 2.35 25.96
C GLU A 646 41.34 3.22 25.18
N GLU A 647 41.78 2.74 24.01
CA GLU A 647 42.69 3.50 23.15
C GLU A 647 42.01 4.76 22.57
N LEU A 648 40.70 4.69 22.25
CA LEU A 648 39.91 5.88 21.88
C LEU A 648 39.84 6.89 23.05
N ALA A 649 39.64 6.40 24.28
CA ALA A 649 39.62 7.25 25.45
C ALA A 649 40.98 7.91 25.67
N ASN A 650 42.10 7.22 25.44
CA ASN A 650 43.43 7.77 25.53
C ASN A 650 43.66 8.91 24.52
N ILE A 651 43.23 8.70 23.26
CA ILE A 651 43.27 9.75 22.23
C ILE A 651 42.40 10.95 22.64
N GLN A 652 41.23 10.72 23.23
CA GLN A 652 40.34 11.77 23.69
C GLN A 652 40.94 12.57 24.86
N CYS A 653 41.63 11.92 25.78
CA CYS A 653 42.22 12.55 26.98
C CYS A 653 43.54 13.25 26.70
N GLU A 654 44.43 12.68 25.88
CA GLU A 654 45.75 13.23 25.55
C GLU A 654 45.71 14.13 24.31
N GLY A 655 44.68 14.03 23.48
CA GLY A 655 44.55 14.81 22.25
C GLY A 655 43.96 16.21 22.48
N GLU A 656 44.41 17.17 21.71
CA GLU A 656 43.87 18.53 21.67
C GLU A 656 43.24 18.82 20.31
N GLY A 657 42.06 19.48 20.31
CA GLY A 657 41.31 19.83 19.10
C GLY A 657 39.79 19.88 19.32
N LYS A 658 39.08 20.47 18.38
CA LYS A 658 37.59 20.57 18.41
C LYS A 658 36.92 19.28 18.00
N THR A 659 37.50 18.57 17.04
CA THR A 659 36.96 17.29 16.49
C THR A 659 37.86 16.13 16.92
N PHE A 660 37.31 14.93 16.93
CA PHE A 660 38.07 13.74 17.28
C PHE A 660 39.20 13.46 16.28
N TYR A 661 38.99 13.82 15.00
CA TYR A 661 40.05 13.80 13.99
C TYR A 661 41.23 14.70 14.34
N GLU A 662 40.98 15.95 14.73
CA GLU A 662 42.03 16.88 15.16
C GLU A 662 42.80 16.37 16.39
N ARG A 663 42.08 15.81 17.37
CA ARG A 663 42.70 15.17 18.56
C ARG A 663 43.55 13.97 18.19
N THR A 664 43.14 13.18 17.22
CA THR A 664 43.91 12.04 16.70
C THR A 664 45.21 12.50 16.04
N LEU A 665 45.19 13.59 15.26
CA LEU A 665 46.38 14.16 14.64
C LEU A 665 47.34 14.72 15.70
N PHE A 666 46.82 15.42 16.71
CA PHE A 666 47.63 15.91 17.85
C PHE A 666 48.27 14.74 18.63
N TYR A 667 47.49 13.67 18.86
CA TYR A 667 47.96 12.46 19.54
C TYR A 667 49.10 11.77 18.77
N LEU A 668 49.10 11.77 17.47
CA LEU A 668 50.19 11.21 16.65
C LEU A 668 51.52 11.91 16.88
N GLU A 669 51.46 13.21 17.13
CA GLU A 669 52.68 13.98 17.43
C GLU A 669 53.11 13.87 18.91
N ASN A 670 52.16 13.93 19.83
CA ASN A 670 52.41 14.15 21.26
C ASN A 670 52.00 13.00 22.20
N GLY A 671 51.25 12.01 21.71
CA GLY A 671 50.69 10.92 22.54
C GLY A 671 51.77 10.00 23.10
N SER A 672 51.39 9.28 24.17
CA SER A 672 52.32 8.47 24.98
C SER A 672 52.58 7.07 24.44
N ASP A 673 51.63 6.46 23.66
CA ASP A 673 51.72 5.08 23.18
C ASP A 673 52.20 5.01 21.71
N GLU A 674 53.47 4.60 21.55
CA GLU A 674 54.10 4.48 20.22
C GLU A 674 53.47 3.38 19.34
N ASN A 675 52.98 2.29 19.91
CA ASN A 675 52.26 1.22 19.14
C ASN A 675 50.95 1.73 18.60
N LEU A 676 50.19 2.45 19.41
CA LEU A 676 48.94 3.08 18.99
C LEU A 676 49.20 4.11 17.89
N LYS A 677 50.24 4.94 17.99
CA LYS A 677 50.65 5.90 16.95
C LYS A 677 50.97 5.20 15.63
N GLU A 678 51.69 4.09 15.65
CA GLU A 678 52.06 3.32 14.45
C GLU A 678 50.80 2.79 13.72
N ARG A 679 49.84 2.22 14.48
CA ARG A 679 48.58 1.72 13.94
C ARG A 679 47.72 2.84 13.34
N ILE A 680 47.59 3.96 14.02
CA ILE A 680 46.87 5.12 13.50
C ILE A 680 47.57 5.68 12.25
N THR A 681 48.90 5.75 12.22
CA THR A 681 49.65 6.21 11.06
C THR A 681 49.43 5.32 9.84
N ASP A 682 49.40 4.00 10.02
CA ASP A 682 49.10 3.05 8.93
C ASP A 682 47.67 3.23 8.37
N LEU A 683 46.68 3.38 9.26
CA LEU A 683 45.29 3.68 8.85
C LEU A 683 45.21 4.99 8.08
N LEU A 684 45.79 6.07 8.61
CA LEU A 684 45.73 7.41 7.98
C LEU A 684 46.49 7.43 6.65
N ARG A 685 47.57 6.65 6.49
CA ARG A 685 48.24 6.51 5.20
C ARG A 685 47.33 5.88 4.15
N LYS A 686 46.60 4.83 4.50
CA LYS A 686 45.60 4.20 3.60
C LYS A 686 44.45 5.16 3.29
N TYR A 687 43.93 5.83 4.33
CA TYR A 687 42.89 6.85 4.21
C TYR A 687 43.30 7.98 3.25
N GLU A 688 44.49 8.57 3.40
CA GLU A 688 45.01 9.63 2.53
C GLU A 688 45.18 9.14 1.07
N LYS A 689 45.58 7.88 0.86
CA LYS A 689 45.65 7.28 -0.48
C LYS A 689 44.30 7.29 -1.16
N PHE A 690 43.25 6.81 -0.49
CA PHE A 690 41.89 6.77 -1.06
C PHE A 690 41.28 8.17 -1.18
N ARG A 691 41.49 9.05 -0.22
CA ARG A 691 41.04 10.42 -0.27
C ARG A 691 41.52 11.17 -1.51
N ARG A 692 42.79 10.93 -1.90
CA ARG A 692 43.35 11.52 -3.14
C ARG A 692 42.70 10.96 -4.40
N LYS A 693 42.17 9.73 -4.37
CA LYS A 693 41.45 9.11 -5.51
C LYS A 693 40.03 9.66 -5.69
N VAL A 694 39.36 10.12 -4.61
CA VAL A 694 37.95 10.54 -4.63
C VAL A 694 37.60 11.48 -5.79
N PRO A 695 38.35 12.56 -6.11
CA PRO A 695 37.97 13.48 -7.18
C PRO A 695 38.08 12.89 -8.61
N TYR A 696 38.80 11.79 -8.78
CA TYR A 696 39.20 11.28 -10.11
C TYR A 696 38.69 9.87 -10.39
N THR A 697 38.09 9.20 -9.41
CA THR A 697 37.69 7.79 -9.51
C THR A 697 36.17 7.68 -9.38
N ALA A 698 35.57 6.87 -10.23
CA ALA A 698 34.16 6.52 -10.12
C ALA A 698 33.87 5.86 -8.76
N ILE A 699 32.70 6.07 -8.19
CA ILE A 699 32.37 5.63 -6.81
C ILE A 699 32.40 4.10 -6.71
N HIS A 700 31.83 3.39 -7.70
CA HIS A 700 31.88 1.94 -7.74
C HIS A 700 33.31 1.39 -7.78
N ALA A 701 34.20 2.04 -8.55
CA ALA A 701 35.59 1.65 -8.63
C ALA A 701 36.34 1.99 -7.33
N LEU A 702 36.04 3.13 -6.71
CA LEU A 702 36.58 3.50 -5.39
C LEU A 702 36.15 2.49 -4.30
N LEU A 703 34.90 2.06 -4.32
CA LEU A 703 34.38 1.03 -3.40
C LEU A 703 35.14 -0.29 -3.58
N TRP A 704 35.30 -0.76 -4.83
CA TRP A 704 36.09 -1.95 -5.13
C TRP A 704 37.53 -1.82 -4.65
N ASP A 705 38.19 -0.70 -4.94
CA ASP A 705 39.55 -0.44 -4.47
C ASP A 705 39.66 -0.50 -2.94
N ILE A 706 38.66 0.07 -2.21
CA ILE A 706 38.65 0.00 -0.76
C ILE A 706 38.46 -1.43 -0.27
N ILE A 707 37.48 -2.16 -0.81
CA ILE A 707 37.16 -3.53 -0.41
C ILE A 707 38.35 -4.47 -0.64
N GLU A 708 39.01 -4.38 -1.80
CA GLU A 708 40.14 -5.25 -2.17
C GLU A 708 41.44 -4.85 -1.48
N GLU A 709 41.86 -3.58 -1.56
CA GLU A 709 43.16 -3.15 -1.05
C GLU A 709 43.25 -3.17 0.50
N THR A 710 42.10 -3.07 1.19
CA THR A 710 42.07 -3.19 2.64
C THR A 710 41.91 -4.62 3.13
N GLY A 711 41.53 -5.57 2.23
CA GLY A 711 41.17 -6.94 2.55
C GLY A 711 39.79 -7.04 3.25
N TYR A 712 38.96 -6.01 3.11
CA TYR A 712 37.66 -5.95 3.78
C TYR A 712 36.71 -7.04 3.27
N GLY A 713 36.72 -7.32 1.97
CA GLY A 713 35.91 -8.39 1.38
C GLY A 713 36.22 -9.77 1.96
N ASP A 714 37.50 -10.11 2.10
CA ASP A 714 37.96 -11.39 2.71
C ASP A 714 37.63 -11.47 4.18
N TYR A 715 37.80 -10.36 4.91
CA TYR A 715 37.41 -10.28 6.33
C TYR A 715 35.91 -10.56 6.50
N VAL A 716 35.06 -9.90 5.73
CA VAL A 716 33.60 -10.06 5.79
C VAL A 716 33.18 -11.48 5.40
N ALA A 717 33.79 -12.07 4.38
CA ALA A 717 33.55 -13.44 3.97
C ALA A 717 33.91 -14.48 5.04
N SER A 718 34.88 -14.19 5.92
CA SER A 718 35.29 -15.06 7.04
C SER A 718 34.34 -15.04 8.25
N LEU A 719 33.41 -14.10 8.31
CA LEU A 719 32.45 -13.98 9.41
C LEU A 719 31.26 -14.94 9.24
N PRO A 720 30.48 -15.24 10.29
CA PRO A 720 29.23 -15.98 10.15
C PRO A 720 28.33 -15.37 9.08
N SER A 721 27.74 -16.22 8.23
CA SER A 721 26.99 -15.81 7.03
C SER A 721 27.82 -15.00 6.02
N GLY A 722 29.10 -15.35 5.85
CA GLY A 722 30.04 -14.60 5.04
C GLY A 722 29.64 -14.42 3.57
N GLU A 723 29.03 -15.44 2.96
CA GLU A 723 28.50 -15.35 1.57
C GLU A 723 27.42 -14.27 1.45
N GLN A 724 26.49 -14.20 2.40
CA GLN A 724 25.46 -13.19 2.46
C GLN A 724 26.06 -11.78 2.61
N ARG A 725 27.03 -11.63 3.51
CA ARG A 725 27.70 -10.36 3.75
C ARG A 725 28.50 -9.88 2.53
N LYS A 726 29.12 -10.80 1.81
CA LYS A 726 29.82 -10.50 0.57
C LYS A 726 28.86 -10.04 -0.52
N ALA A 727 27.73 -10.74 -0.67
CA ALA A 727 26.67 -10.34 -1.59
C ALA A 727 26.10 -8.96 -1.24
N ASN A 728 25.98 -8.62 0.05
CA ASN A 728 25.59 -7.27 0.48
C ASN A 728 26.59 -6.19 0.02
N LEU A 729 27.91 -6.46 0.07
CA LEU A 729 28.91 -5.51 -0.45
C LEU A 729 28.82 -5.35 -1.97
N GLU A 730 28.62 -6.45 -2.70
CA GLU A 730 28.44 -6.43 -4.16
C GLU A 730 27.20 -5.62 -4.55
N MET A 731 26.11 -5.75 -3.81
CA MET A 731 24.91 -4.95 -4.00
C MET A 731 25.16 -3.45 -3.73
N LEU A 732 26.02 -3.07 -2.76
CA LEU A 732 26.38 -1.66 -2.55
C LEU A 732 27.11 -1.09 -3.77
N VAL A 733 27.97 -1.89 -4.40
CA VAL A 733 28.69 -1.49 -5.62
C VAL A 733 27.69 -1.31 -6.79
N GLU A 734 26.71 -2.20 -6.93
CA GLU A 734 25.64 -2.05 -7.92
C GLU A 734 24.83 -0.76 -7.70
N LYS A 735 24.54 -0.42 -6.44
CA LYS A 735 23.90 0.85 -6.10
C LYS A 735 24.77 2.06 -6.48
N ALA A 736 26.07 1.96 -6.32
CA ALA A 736 26.98 3.01 -6.77
C ALA A 736 26.98 3.15 -8.31
N VAL A 737 26.90 2.05 -9.06
CA VAL A 737 26.76 2.08 -10.53
C VAL A 737 25.42 2.72 -10.93
N SER A 738 24.32 2.36 -10.26
CA SER A 738 23.00 2.97 -10.49
C SER A 738 23.03 4.48 -10.21
N PHE A 739 23.60 4.88 -9.08
CA PHE A 739 23.77 6.31 -8.73
C PHE A 739 24.58 7.07 -9.80
N GLU A 740 25.62 6.48 -10.35
CA GLU A 740 26.45 7.13 -11.37
C GLU A 740 25.70 7.37 -12.70
N SER A 741 24.58 6.67 -12.93
CA SER A 741 23.68 6.93 -14.05
C SER A 741 22.78 8.14 -13.83
N THR A 742 22.64 8.60 -12.58
CA THR A 742 21.82 9.76 -12.19
C THR A 742 22.45 11.09 -12.58
N SER A 743 21.72 12.19 -12.39
CA SER A 743 22.23 13.56 -12.61
C SER A 743 23.17 14.04 -11.49
N TYR A 744 23.16 13.38 -10.33
CA TYR A 744 24.03 13.69 -9.20
C TYR A 744 25.39 12.99 -9.35
N LYS A 745 26.45 13.67 -8.97
CA LYS A 745 27.84 13.16 -9.08
C LYS A 745 28.62 13.41 -7.80
N GLY A 746 29.62 12.57 -7.57
CA GLY A 746 30.57 12.72 -6.47
C GLY A 746 30.16 12.05 -5.16
N LEU A 747 31.16 11.82 -4.29
CA LEU A 747 31.01 11.05 -3.06
C LEU A 747 30.02 11.66 -2.09
N PHE A 748 30.02 12.98 -1.93
CA PHE A 748 29.08 13.71 -1.07
C PHE A 748 27.63 13.41 -1.42
N HIS A 749 27.27 13.52 -2.71
CA HIS A 749 25.90 13.24 -3.17
C HIS A 749 25.55 11.76 -3.07
N PHE A 750 26.51 10.85 -3.24
CA PHE A 750 26.27 9.42 -3.04
C PHE A 750 25.95 9.10 -1.58
N ILE A 751 26.66 9.71 -0.63
CA ILE A 751 26.38 9.54 0.80
C ILE A 751 24.98 10.09 1.11
N ARG A 752 24.62 11.29 0.64
CA ARG A 752 23.24 11.83 0.78
C ARG A 752 22.19 10.92 0.15
N TYR A 753 22.47 10.37 -1.02
CA TYR A 753 21.58 9.42 -1.70
C TYR A 753 21.29 8.21 -0.81
N ILE A 754 22.31 7.59 -0.25
CA ILE A 754 22.13 6.45 0.67
C ILE A 754 21.40 6.87 1.95
N GLU A 755 21.68 8.04 2.51
CA GLU A 755 21.00 8.55 3.71
C GLU A 755 19.51 8.84 3.44
N GLN A 756 19.16 9.37 2.28
CA GLN A 756 17.77 9.58 1.90
C GLN A 756 17.04 8.24 1.65
N LEU A 757 17.67 7.27 1.00
CA LEU A 757 17.10 5.93 0.87
C LEU A 757 16.80 5.32 2.24
N HIS A 758 17.71 5.44 3.19
CA HIS A 758 17.53 4.96 4.56
C HIS A 758 16.42 5.73 5.31
N LYS A 759 16.39 7.07 5.20
CA LYS A 759 15.41 7.93 5.89
C LYS A 759 13.97 7.66 5.47
N TYR A 760 13.75 7.36 4.19
CA TYR A 760 12.41 7.15 3.62
C TYR A 760 12.01 5.67 3.53
N ASP A 761 12.64 4.81 4.34
CA ASP A 761 12.31 3.38 4.47
C ASP A 761 12.27 2.65 3.09
N VAL A 762 13.07 3.12 2.12
CA VAL A 762 13.37 2.32 0.93
C VAL A 762 14.37 1.26 1.36
N ASP A 763 13.87 0.32 2.14
CA ASP A 763 14.69 -0.77 2.62
C ASP A 763 14.86 -1.77 1.47
N TYR A 764 16.00 -1.70 0.87
CA TYR A 764 16.45 -2.80 0.03
C TYR A 764 16.72 -3.98 0.98
N GLY A 765 16.02 -5.08 0.75
CA GLY A 765 16.34 -6.32 1.46
C GLY A 765 17.81 -6.69 1.23
N GLU A 766 18.41 -7.40 2.19
CA GLU A 766 19.74 -7.99 1.97
C GLU A 766 19.78 -8.78 0.65
N ALA A 767 20.92 -8.83 0.00
CA ALA A 767 21.10 -9.60 -1.24
C ALA A 767 20.63 -11.06 -1.06
N SER A 768 19.85 -11.58 -2.01
CA SER A 768 19.34 -12.95 -1.92
C SER A 768 20.41 -13.95 -2.39
N VAL A 769 20.93 -14.76 -1.49
CA VAL A 769 21.87 -15.84 -1.79
C VAL A 769 21.14 -17.17 -2.02
N LEU A 770 19.90 -17.31 -1.50
CA LEU A 770 19.10 -18.53 -1.67
C LEU A 770 18.27 -18.43 -2.95
N ASP A 771 18.35 -19.46 -3.78
CA ASP A 771 17.52 -19.61 -4.98
C ASP A 771 16.05 -19.85 -4.58
N GLU A 772 15.12 -19.22 -5.30
CA GLU A 772 13.68 -19.45 -5.14
C GLU A 772 13.27 -20.92 -5.34
N GLN A 773 14.12 -21.72 -5.95
CA GLN A 773 13.90 -23.16 -6.18
C GLN A 773 14.36 -24.05 -5.03
N SER A 774 14.97 -23.53 -3.98
CA SER A 774 15.41 -24.32 -2.83
C SER A 774 14.22 -24.85 -2.02
N ASP A 775 14.37 -26.02 -1.39
CA ASP A 775 13.34 -26.62 -0.52
C ASP A 775 13.32 -25.93 0.83
N THR A 776 12.66 -24.75 0.88
CA THR A 776 12.58 -23.88 2.05
C THR A 776 11.15 -23.39 2.27
N VAL A 777 10.76 -23.20 3.56
CA VAL A 777 9.52 -22.52 3.93
C VAL A 777 9.64 -21.04 3.53
N ARG A 778 8.65 -20.54 2.81
CA ARG A 778 8.61 -19.13 2.37
C ARG A 778 7.90 -18.26 3.38
N LEU A 779 8.51 -17.15 3.75
CA LEU A 779 7.88 -16.10 4.54
C LEU A 779 7.66 -14.87 3.64
N MET A 780 6.41 -14.42 3.51
CA MET A 780 6.08 -13.26 2.68
C MET A 780 4.86 -12.48 3.21
N SER A 781 4.70 -11.24 2.75
CA SER A 781 3.48 -10.50 3.05
C SER A 781 2.31 -10.99 2.19
N ILE A 782 1.09 -10.86 2.72
CA ILE A 782 -0.15 -11.18 1.98
C ILE A 782 -0.19 -10.43 0.64
N HIS A 783 0.26 -9.17 0.59
CA HIS A 783 0.30 -8.39 -0.66
C HIS A 783 1.23 -9.00 -1.72
N LYS A 784 2.39 -9.52 -1.31
CA LYS A 784 3.33 -10.19 -2.23
C LYS A 784 2.82 -11.55 -2.70
N SER A 785 1.92 -12.17 -1.95
CA SER A 785 1.33 -13.47 -2.32
C SER A 785 0.18 -13.36 -3.32
N LYS A 786 -0.32 -12.14 -3.59
CA LYS A 786 -1.41 -11.92 -4.55
C LYS A 786 -1.04 -12.48 -5.93
N GLY A 787 -1.91 -13.30 -6.51
CA GLY A 787 -1.67 -14.01 -7.77
C GLY A 787 -0.94 -15.34 -7.63
N LEU A 788 -0.29 -15.61 -6.49
CA LEU A 788 0.39 -16.88 -6.22
C LEU A 788 -0.56 -17.91 -5.60
N GLU A 789 -0.11 -19.16 -5.53
CA GLU A 789 -0.82 -20.25 -4.89
C GLU A 789 0.14 -21.23 -4.23
N PHE A 790 -0.24 -21.71 -3.06
CA PHE A 790 0.57 -22.61 -2.24
C PHE A 790 -0.27 -23.76 -1.70
N PRO A 791 0.28 -24.98 -1.65
CA PRO A 791 -0.42 -26.14 -1.11
C PRO A 791 -0.79 -26.01 0.37
N ILE A 792 0.10 -25.44 1.18
CA ILE A 792 -0.09 -25.27 2.63
C ILE A 792 0.20 -23.82 3.00
N VAL A 793 -0.76 -23.18 3.67
CA VAL A 793 -0.68 -21.76 4.02
C VAL A 793 -0.89 -21.56 5.50
N PHE A 794 0.05 -20.87 6.15
CA PHE A 794 -0.09 -20.34 7.50
C PHE A 794 -0.35 -18.84 7.42
N VAL A 795 -1.44 -18.36 8.02
CA VAL A 795 -1.72 -16.93 8.17
C VAL A 795 -1.36 -16.54 9.60
N SER A 796 -0.28 -15.81 9.76
CA SER A 796 0.29 -15.44 11.06
C SER A 796 0.09 -13.96 11.38
N GLY A 797 0.12 -13.62 12.69
CA GLY A 797 -0.04 -12.26 13.16
C GLY A 797 -1.48 -11.75 13.17
N MET A 798 -2.46 -12.66 13.30
CA MET A 798 -3.89 -12.33 13.28
C MET A 798 -4.35 -11.47 14.48
N SER A 799 -3.60 -11.48 15.59
CA SER A 799 -3.87 -10.65 16.76
C SER A 799 -3.40 -9.21 16.65
N LYS A 800 -2.69 -8.84 15.57
CA LYS A 800 -2.18 -7.48 15.35
C LYS A 800 -3.33 -6.48 15.21
N ARG A 801 -3.28 -5.39 15.97
CA ARG A 801 -4.22 -4.26 15.84
C ARG A 801 -4.09 -3.60 14.47
N PHE A 802 -5.22 -3.11 13.95
CA PHE A 802 -5.24 -2.35 12.70
C PHE A 802 -4.44 -1.06 12.80
N ASN A 803 -3.81 -0.66 11.71
CA ASN A 803 -3.09 0.60 11.66
C ASN A 803 -4.09 1.78 11.73
N THR A 804 -3.84 2.71 12.65
CA THR A 804 -4.62 3.94 12.81
C THR A 804 -3.76 5.19 12.65
N GLN A 805 -2.54 5.06 12.12
CA GLN A 805 -1.65 6.22 11.95
C GLN A 805 -2.19 7.20 10.91
N ASP A 806 -2.80 6.69 9.84
CA ASP A 806 -3.33 7.49 8.72
C ASP A 806 -4.40 8.51 9.17
N ILE A 807 -5.13 8.21 10.25
CA ILE A 807 -6.16 9.11 10.80
C ILE A 807 -5.63 10.08 11.87
N LYS A 808 -4.39 9.91 12.36
CA LYS A 808 -3.79 10.73 13.42
C LYS A 808 -2.95 11.88 12.90
N GLY A 809 -2.74 11.98 11.60
CA GLY A 809 -1.96 13.03 10.96
C GLY A 809 -2.52 14.43 11.19
N SER A 810 -1.68 15.44 10.96
CA SER A 810 -2.12 16.85 10.98
C SER A 810 -3.14 17.12 9.87
N ILE A 811 -3.00 16.44 8.74
CA ILE A 811 -4.01 16.36 7.68
C ILE A 811 -4.49 14.92 7.53
N VAL A 812 -5.74 14.76 7.10
CA VAL A 812 -6.31 13.46 6.69
C VAL A 812 -6.93 13.65 5.32
N ILE A 813 -6.57 12.80 4.37
CA ILE A 813 -6.99 12.93 2.96
C ILE A 813 -7.98 11.81 2.64
N HIS A 814 -9.07 12.18 1.98
CA HIS A 814 -10.05 11.23 1.45
C HIS A 814 -10.33 11.50 -0.03
N PRO A 815 -10.42 10.46 -0.86
CA PRO A 815 -10.62 10.63 -2.30
C PRO A 815 -11.87 11.45 -2.68
N GLU A 816 -12.97 11.30 -2.00
CA GLU A 816 -14.25 11.97 -2.32
C GLU A 816 -14.45 13.27 -1.52
N PHE A 817 -13.99 13.28 -0.26
CA PHE A 817 -14.23 14.39 0.67
C PHE A 817 -13.04 15.36 0.80
N GLY A 818 -11.99 15.20 0.01
CA GLY A 818 -10.85 16.10 0.01
C GLY A 818 -9.96 16.00 1.24
N VAL A 819 -9.62 17.12 1.87
CA VAL A 819 -8.60 17.21 2.92
C VAL A 819 -9.20 17.75 4.20
N GLY A 820 -9.13 16.96 5.27
CA GLY A 820 -9.48 17.37 6.62
C GLY A 820 -8.26 17.90 7.38
N ILE A 821 -8.29 19.15 7.85
CA ILE A 821 -7.25 19.78 8.66
C ILE A 821 -7.80 20.21 10.02
N ASP A 822 -6.90 20.53 10.94
CA ASP A 822 -7.28 21.06 12.25
C ASP A 822 -7.50 22.57 12.19
N ALA A 823 -8.48 23.07 12.96
CA ALA A 823 -8.59 24.46 13.35
C ALA A 823 -7.56 24.75 14.45
N VAL A 824 -6.76 25.78 14.27
CA VAL A 824 -5.71 26.17 15.24
C VAL A 824 -5.89 27.64 15.60
N ASP A 825 -6.04 27.91 16.90
CA ASP A 825 -5.99 29.27 17.46
C ASP A 825 -4.57 29.48 18.04
N VAL A 826 -3.75 30.23 17.30
CA VAL A 826 -2.36 30.50 17.66
C VAL A 826 -2.27 31.32 18.94
N GLU A 827 -3.20 32.29 19.17
CA GLU A 827 -3.21 33.16 20.35
C GLU A 827 -3.52 32.37 21.62
N ARG A 828 -4.50 31.49 21.56
CA ARG A 828 -4.89 30.63 22.68
C ARG A 828 -4.10 29.36 22.79
N ARG A 829 -3.31 29.03 21.77
CA ARG A 829 -2.57 27.76 21.62
C ARG A 829 -3.48 26.54 21.77
N THR A 830 -4.66 26.62 21.18
CA THR A 830 -5.63 25.50 21.14
C THR A 830 -5.68 24.93 19.72
N LYS A 831 -5.92 23.66 19.64
CA LYS A 831 -6.04 22.89 18.40
C LYS A 831 -7.23 21.97 18.51
N ALA A 832 -8.14 22.04 17.56
CA ALA A 832 -9.33 21.20 17.47
C ALA A 832 -9.46 20.65 16.04
N PRO A 833 -9.90 19.39 15.87
CA PRO A 833 -10.21 18.88 14.53
C PRO A 833 -11.46 19.55 14.00
N THR A 834 -11.44 20.00 12.74
CA THR A 834 -12.65 20.49 12.07
C THR A 834 -13.68 19.38 11.90
N LEU A 835 -14.95 19.76 11.68
CA LEU A 835 -16.03 18.80 11.44
C LEU A 835 -15.76 17.92 10.21
N LEU A 836 -15.23 18.51 9.13
CA LEU A 836 -14.80 17.80 7.94
C LEU A 836 -13.70 16.78 8.26
N LYS A 837 -12.69 17.17 9.05
CA LYS A 837 -11.62 16.25 9.47
C LYS A 837 -12.16 15.06 10.26
N ARG A 838 -13.07 15.29 11.19
CA ARG A 838 -13.69 14.22 11.98
C ARG A 838 -14.48 13.24 11.10
N MET A 839 -15.21 13.78 10.14
CA MET A 839 -15.93 12.95 9.18
C MET A 839 -14.97 12.10 8.34
N ILE A 840 -13.93 12.72 7.74
CA ILE A 840 -12.92 12.02 6.94
C ILE A 840 -12.20 10.95 7.79
N GLN A 841 -11.80 11.27 9.03
CA GLN A 841 -11.18 10.30 9.94
C GLN A 841 -12.03 9.03 10.11
N ARG A 842 -13.34 9.20 10.23
CA ARG A 842 -14.26 8.06 10.38
C ARG A 842 -14.36 7.25 9.10
N GLU A 843 -14.52 7.92 7.95
CA GLU A 843 -14.60 7.23 6.66
C GLU A 843 -13.31 6.44 6.36
N VAL A 844 -12.15 7.05 6.53
CA VAL A 844 -10.85 6.37 6.37
C VAL A 844 -10.70 5.18 7.32
N LEU A 845 -11.18 5.31 8.57
CA LEU A 845 -11.17 4.19 9.53
C LEU A 845 -12.04 3.02 9.06
N MET A 846 -13.26 3.30 8.58
CA MET A 846 -14.18 2.28 8.07
C MET A 846 -13.65 1.62 6.81
N GLU A 847 -13.08 2.41 5.91
CA GLU A 847 -12.49 1.92 4.68
C GLU A 847 -11.23 1.08 4.93
N ASN A 848 -10.36 1.49 5.88
CA ASN A 848 -9.21 0.70 6.31
C ASN A 848 -9.66 -0.64 6.93
N ALA A 849 -10.69 -0.64 7.75
CA ALA A 849 -11.25 -1.88 8.28
C ALA A 849 -11.82 -2.78 7.16
N GLY A 850 -12.47 -2.18 6.16
CA GLY A 850 -12.93 -2.89 4.95
C GLY A 850 -11.78 -3.45 4.12
N GLU A 851 -10.66 -2.73 4.01
CA GLU A 851 -9.45 -3.22 3.33
C GLU A 851 -8.84 -4.40 4.09
N GLU A 852 -8.69 -4.31 5.42
CA GLU A 852 -8.18 -5.42 6.24
C GLU A 852 -9.08 -6.66 6.11
N LEU A 853 -10.38 -6.48 5.98
CA LEU A 853 -11.32 -7.56 5.71
C LEU A 853 -11.08 -8.22 4.33
N ARG A 854 -10.83 -7.41 3.29
CA ARG A 854 -10.47 -7.92 1.95
C ARG A 854 -9.08 -8.55 1.91
N VAL A 855 -8.14 -8.06 2.73
CA VAL A 855 -6.82 -8.67 2.89
C VAL A 855 -6.93 -10.06 3.53
N LEU A 856 -7.87 -10.25 4.46
CA LEU A 856 -8.15 -11.56 5.06
C LEU A 856 -8.77 -12.53 4.05
N TYR A 857 -9.65 -12.04 3.16
CA TYR A 857 -10.29 -12.83 2.10
C TYR A 857 -9.27 -13.32 1.07
#